data_23434f316df6f8ba070b86830d813b96
#
_entry.id   23434f316df6f8ba070b86830d813b96
#
_cell.length_a   1.000
_cell.length_b   1.000
_cell.length_c   1.000
_cell.angle_alpha   90.00
_cell.angle_beta   90.00
_cell.angle_gamma   90.00
#
_symmetry.space_group_name_H-M   'P 1'
#
loop_
_entity.id
_entity.type
_entity.pdbx_description
1 polymer ?
#
loop_
_entity_poly.entity_id
_entity_poly.type
_entity_poly.pdbx_seq_one_letter_code
_entity_poly.pdbx_strand_id
1 'polypeptide(L)'
;MSNNNENKKDPLLCHWADQMADKIIREKGDLDSYTCASGITPSGTVHLGNFREIITVDLVVRALRDRGKKVRFIYSWDDYDVFRKVPANMPDPEILEKYLRYPITMVPDTTSRNENYARHHEVDIEQQLPRVGIAPEFLYQASRYRANRYAEGMRLAMQNRDVIKACLNEYRDDAHKMKDSDVYWPVAIFCGKCNKDTTEITDYDGEYGITYKCECGHCETADIRTFKGAKLGWRVDWPMRWNEEKVVFEPGGKDHISPGGSYDTAKLVSKRIYGWDAPVTMRYDFVNLKGVPGKMSSSKGKVIALPDALDVYQAEVLRYLFAGTRPNTEFAISFDMDVLKVYEDYDKTERIVYGIDKAKSEDHFNKEKRIYMLSQIDGKIPETMPYQITIRMLSTLLQIYSGDADKVIASLGDVKPEQEERLRRRIACAWFWIQHSAPDCAPEFCFALRKEGTKAKLPQDMAKAVAKVLSDVVPKIDTFQIDKDCQEAIYAVATELGLDAKALFTALYQALIGKDQGPRLGSFMRIIGKDKLEKLLGSVEGVSEEELKKAASNKKLTPAEIDKLPLAERFSRRVILKVSKIEKVEQHPGGSFLYILTLNTGDAEPRQIVSSIVQFYKPEELLNRNIVLVYNLKPANFRGVRSNGMLLAASEGGADDHDTCEVIFADDFEVGTILEPEGFDVPADVAEMCFVKPEKFAEMSLCTKDGFVEIDGKKLGAAGKYITVEKYKNGSIH
;
A
#
# COMPACT_ATOMS: atom_id res chain seq x y z
N MET A 1 50.48 32.52 21.74
CA MET A 1 50.19 31.43 20.81
C MET A 1 48.85 30.83 21.25
N SER A 2 47.80 31.31 20.66
CA SER A 2 46.42 30.88 20.99
C SER A 2 46.07 29.62 20.17
N ASN A 3 45.92 28.49 20.88
CA ASN A 3 45.39 27.28 20.28
C ASN A 3 43.90 27.47 20.00
N ASN A 4 43.57 27.86 18.76
CA ASN A 4 42.23 27.69 18.22
C ASN A 4 42.05 26.20 17.83
N ASN A 5 41.67 25.36 18.80
CA ASN A 5 41.03 24.09 18.50
C ASN A 5 39.61 24.41 18.06
N GLU A 6 39.42 24.69 16.77
CA GLU A 6 38.10 24.62 16.14
C GLU A 6 37.59 23.19 16.31
N ASN A 7 36.58 23.01 17.18
CA ASN A 7 35.76 21.83 17.26
C ASN A 7 35.04 21.64 15.91
N LYS A 8 35.73 21.07 14.92
CA LYS A 8 35.05 20.54 13.73
C LYS A 8 34.15 19.42 14.22
N LYS A 9 32.86 19.71 14.31
CA LYS A 9 31.85 18.68 14.54
C LYS A 9 32.06 17.59 13.48
N ASP A 10 32.23 16.35 13.96
CA ASP A 10 32.35 15.20 13.08
C ASP A 10 31.14 15.18 12.11
N PRO A 11 31.36 15.23 10.78
CA PRO A 11 30.29 15.19 9.79
C PRO A 11 29.34 13.99 9.95
N LEU A 12 29.80 12.90 10.56
CA LEU A 12 29.00 11.71 10.86
C LEU A 12 27.99 11.90 12.01
N LEU A 13 28.10 12.99 12.79
CA LEU A 13 27.19 13.24 13.93
C LEU A 13 25.94 14.04 13.55
N CYS A 14 25.73 14.36 12.27
CA CYS A 14 24.63 15.21 11.84
C CYS A 14 23.27 14.50 11.80
N HIS A 15 23.24 13.17 11.77
CA HIS A 15 22.01 12.39 11.69
C HIS A 15 21.72 11.61 12.98
N TRP A 16 20.44 11.43 13.32
CA TRP A 16 20.02 10.76 14.56
C TRP A 16 20.50 9.29 14.65
N ALA A 17 20.59 8.57 13.52
CA ALA A 17 21.09 7.19 13.48
C ALA A 17 22.57 7.12 13.83
N ASP A 18 23.36 8.12 13.42
CA ASP A 18 24.77 8.23 13.76
C ASP A 18 24.97 8.50 15.24
N GLN A 19 24.20 9.43 15.80
CA GLN A 19 24.18 9.72 17.22
C GLN A 19 23.81 8.47 18.06
N MET A 20 22.87 7.66 17.55
CA MET A 20 22.48 6.41 18.21
C MET A 20 23.59 5.36 18.10
N ALA A 21 24.24 5.21 16.96
CA ALA A 21 25.37 4.29 16.80
C ALA A 21 26.50 4.63 17.76
N ASP A 22 26.85 5.91 17.92
CA ASP A 22 27.88 6.36 18.88
C ASP A 22 27.45 6.13 20.33
N LYS A 23 26.15 6.31 20.62
CA LYS A 23 25.60 5.98 21.95
C LYS A 23 25.76 4.50 22.25
N ILE A 24 25.42 3.62 21.29
CA ILE A 24 25.54 2.17 21.45
C ILE A 24 27.00 1.78 21.70
N ILE A 25 27.94 2.27 20.88
CA ILE A 25 29.37 1.98 21.04
C ILE A 25 29.88 2.44 22.40
N ARG A 26 29.51 3.64 22.85
CA ARG A 26 29.93 4.18 24.14
C ARG A 26 29.36 3.39 25.32
N GLU A 27 28.09 2.97 25.26
CA GLU A 27 27.41 2.31 26.38
C GLU A 27 27.71 0.81 26.45
N LYS A 28 27.94 0.17 25.31
CA LYS A 28 28.19 -1.28 25.23
C LYS A 28 29.67 -1.66 25.12
N GLY A 29 30.53 -0.69 24.87
CA GLY A 29 31.96 -0.90 24.70
C GLY A 29 32.32 -1.52 23.34
N ASP A 30 33.54 -1.97 23.19
CA ASP A 30 34.02 -2.61 21.97
C ASP A 30 33.66 -4.10 21.99
N LEU A 31 32.87 -4.54 21.06
CA LEU A 31 32.33 -5.89 20.94
C LEU A 31 32.74 -6.49 19.58
N ASP A 32 32.93 -7.81 19.57
CA ASP A 32 33.21 -8.56 18.33
C ASP A 32 32.06 -8.44 17.31
N SER A 33 30.85 -8.31 17.82
CA SER A 33 29.66 -8.12 16.99
C SER A 33 28.55 -7.40 17.78
N TYR A 34 27.82 -6.51 17.10
CA TYR A 34 26.70 -5.75 17.65
C TYR A 34 25.41 -6.35 17.13
N THR A 35 24.62 -7.01 17.99
CA THR A 35 23.29 -7.50 17.58
C THR A 35 22.25 -6.40 17.76
N CYS A 36 21.63 -5.98 16.66
CA CYS A 36 20.49 -5.06 16.63
C CYS A 36 19.22 -5.87 16.34
N ALA A 37 18.17 -5.67 17.14
CA ALA A 37 16.95 -6.45 17.06
C ALA A 37 15.72 -5.61 16.69
N SER A 38 14.79 -6.26 16.05
CA SER A 38 13.41 -5.86 15.81
C SER A 38 12.54 -7.11 15.84
N GLY A 39 11.23 -6.98 16.02
CA GLY A 39 10.36 -8.14 15.98
C GLY A 39 8.88 -7.79 16.12
N ILE A 40 8.03 -8.71 15.72
CA ILE A 40 6.57 -8.55 15.82
C ILE A 40 5.87 -9.91 15.88
N THR A 41 4.68 -9.93 16.47
CA THR A 41 3.74 -11.06 16.34
C THR A 41 3.05 -11.01 14.97
N PRO A 42 3.06 -12.08 14.14
CA PRO A 42 2.38 -12.13 12.85
C PRO A 42 0.86 -12.33 13.02
N SER A 43 0.23 -11.40 13.74
CA SER A 43 -1.20 -11.44 14.09
C SER A 43 -2.11 -10.81 13.05
N GLY A 44 -1.57 -10.38 11.92
CA GLY A 44 -2.25 -9.73 10.81
C GLY A 44 -1.26 -9.06 9.87
N THR A 45 -1.76 -8.38 8.84
CA THR A 45 -0.94 -7.70 7.83
C THR A 45 0.07 -6.74 8.46
N VAL A 46 1.34 -6.91 8.12
CA VAL A 46 2.43 -6.02 8.55
C VAL A 46 2.34 -4.71 7.74
N HIS A 47 1.96 -3.65 8.39
CA HIS A 47 1.72 -2.35 7.75
C HIS A 47 2.89 -1.37 7.95
N LEU A 48 2.85 -0.23 7.30
CA LEU A 48 3.92 0.79 7.36
C LEU A 48 4.22 1.29 8.78
N GLY A 49 3.24 1.23 9.69
CA GLY A 49 3.47 1.52 11.12
C GLY A 49 4.46 0.53 11.77
N ASN A 50 4.38 -0.75 11.40
CA ASN A 50 5.34 -1.77 11.83
C ASN A 50 6.67 -1.64 11.09
N PHE A 51 6.63 -1.33 9.79
CA PHE A 51 7.83 -1.08 8.99
C PHE A 51 8.70 0.04 9.57
N ARG A 52 8.10 1.00 10.31
CA ARG A 52 8.85 2.05 11.00
C ARG A 52 9.92 1.51 11.94
N GLU A 53 9.60 0.46 12.69
CA GLU A 53 10.56 -0.19 13.58
C GLU A 53 11.70 -0.79 12.78
N ILE A 54 11.37 -1.58 11.76
CA ILE A 54 12.33 -2.30 10.91
C ILE A 54 13.35 -1.33 10.30
N ILE A 55 12.86 -0.26 9.66
CA ILE A 55 13.74 0.73 9.02
C ILE A 55 14.52 1.55 10.02
N THR A 56 13.99 1.79 11.22
CA THR A 56 14.73 2.46 12.31
C THR A 56 15.95 1.64 12.71
N VAL A 57 15.81 0.32 12.85
CA VAL A 57 16.93 -0.57 13.11
C VAL A 57 17.91 -0.59 11.94
N ASP A 58 17.43 -0.71 10.68
CA ASP A 58 18.30 -0.73 9.51
C ASP A 58 19.16 0.54 9.40
N LEU A 59 18.61 1.71 9.68
CA LEU A 59 19.36 2.97 9.63
C LEU A 59 20.46 3.02 10.70
N VAL A 60 20.23 2.48 11.90
CA VAL A 60 21.22 2.36 12.95
C VAL A 60 22.27 1.29 12.61
N VAL A 61 21.86 0.16 12.06
CA VAL A 61 22.74 -0.90 11.55
C VAL A 61 23.72 -0.34 10.51
N ARG A 62 23.22 0.44 9.56
CA ARG A 62 24.05 1.12 8.54
C ARG A 62 25.04 2.09 9.21
N ALA A 63 24.57 2.89 10.15
CA ALA A 63 25.43 3.83 10.88
C ALA A 63 26.54 3.14 11.71
N LEU A 64 26.27 1.97 12.30
CA LEU A 64 27.27 1.14 12.99
C LEU A 64 28.28 0.54 11.99
N ARG A 65 27.79 0.03 10.85
CA ARG A 65 28.67 -0.53 9.80
C ARG A 65 29.59 0.55 9.20
N ASP A 66 29.09 1.77 9.01
CA ASP A 66 29.91 2.91 8.54
C ASP A 66 31.01 3.29 9.53
N ARG A 67 30.89 2.90 10.82
CA ARG A 67 31.92 3.01 11.86
C ARG A 67 32.83 1.78 11.94
N GLY A 68 32.77 0.91 10.93
CA GLY A 68 33.58 -0.30 10.85
C GLY A 68 33.18 -1.40 11.82
N LYS A 69 31.99 -1.32 12.44
CA LYS A 69 31.53 -2.34 13.37
C LYS A 69 30.89 -3.52 12.62
N LYS A 70 31.18 -4.75 13.10
CA LYS A 70 30.47 -5.94 12.64
C LYS A 70 29.09 -5.95 13.29
N VAL A 71 28.04 -6.01 12.46
CA VAL A 71 26.64 -5.88 12.94
C VAL A 71 25.82 -7.06 12.45
N ARG A 72 25.15 -7.72 13.38
CA ARG A 72 24.12 -8.72 13.14
C ARG A 72 22.75 -8.04 13.30
N PHE A 73 21.94 -8.00 12.26
CA PHE A 73 20.57 -7.52 12.32
C PHE A 73 19.62 -8.71 12.37
N ILE A 74 18.88 -8.86 13.46
CA ILE A 74 17.88 -9.91 13.64
C ILE A 74 16.46 -9.33 13.60
N TYR A 75 15.55 -10.09 12.98
CA TYR A 75 14.13 -9.82 13.03
C TYR A 75 13.38 -11.02 13.58
N SER A 76 12.78 -10.85 14.77
CA SER A 76 12.11 -11.92 15.50
C SER A 76 10.62 -11.98 15.14
N TRP A 77 10.20 -13.13 14.67
CA TRP A 77 8.78 -13.46 14.55
C TRP A 77 8.28 -14.07 15.85
N ASP A 78 7.38 -13.37 16.55
CA ASP A 78 6.71 -13.88 17.76
C ASP A 78 5.54 -14.82 17.36
N ASP A 79 5.87 -15.77 16.48
CA ASP A 79 4.97 -16.72 15.83
C ASP A 79 4.51 -17.86 16.75
N TYR A 80 4.99 -17.87 18.01
CA TYR A 80 4.52 -18.79 19.04
C TYR A 80 3.52 -18.14 20.01
N ASP A 81 2.99 -17.00 19.65
CA ASP A 81 1.94 -16.32 20.41
C ASP A 81 0.57 -16.99 20.24
N VAL A 82 -0.33 -16.70 21.16
CA VAL A 82 -1.70 -17.21 21.15
C VAL A 82 -2.54 -16.48 20.14
N PHE A 83 -3.28 -17.20 19.31
CA PHE A 83 -4.29 -16.65 18.42
C PHE A 83 -5.53 -16.24 19.24
N ARG A 84 -5.65 -14.95 19.55
CA ARG A 84 -6.66 -14.42 20.49
C ARG A 84 -7.87 -13.82 19.82
N LYS A 85 -7.75 -13.44 18.55
CA LYS A 85 -8.80 -12.73 17.82
C LYS A 85 -8.65 -12.98 16.32
N VAL A 86 -9.77 -13.16 15.64
CA VAL A 86 -9.82 -13.20 14.17
C VAL A 86 -9.79 -11.76 13.64
N PRO A 87 -8.84 -11.39 12.76
CA PRO A 87 -8.85 -10.07 12.11
C PRO A 87 -9.98 -9.95 11.10
N ALA A 88 -10.56 -8.75 11.00
CA ALA A 88 -11.68 -8.46 10.13
C ALA A 88 -11.38 -8.57 8.61
N ASN A 89 -10.12 -8.58 8.23
CA ASN A 89 -9.67 -8.66 6.83
C ASN A 89 -9.22 -10.07 6.40
N MET A 90 -9.41 -11.08 7.24
CA MET A 90 -9.14 -12.47 6.89
C MET A 90 -10.39 -13.15 6.33
N PRO A 91 -10.26 -13.96 5.27
CA PRO A 91 -11.33 -14.78 4.77
C PRO A 91 -11.66 -15.91 5.72
N ASP A 92 -12.88 -16.44 5.61
CA ASP A 92 -13.36 -17.61 6.36
C ASP A 92 -13.19 -17.46 7.88
N PRO A 93 -13.75 -16.40 8.49
CA PRO A 93 -13.58 -16.14 9.92
C PRO A 93 -14.08 -17.30 10.80
N GLU A 94 -15.11 -18.03 10.40
CA GLU A 94 -15.68 -19.17 11.12
C GLU A 94 -14.69 -20.34 11.23
N ILE A 95 -13.82 -20.52 10.24
CA ILE A 95 -12.74 -21.51 10.30
C ILE A 95 -11.71 -21.06 11.33
N LEU A 96 -11.31 -19.78 11.27
CA LEU A 96 -10.31 -19.21 12.18
C LEU A 96 -10.79 -19.17 13.64
N GLU A 97 -12.10 -18.96 13.90
CA GLU A 97 -12.68 -18.95 15.24
C GLU A 97 -12.48 -20.28 15.98
N LYS A 98 -12.47 -21.41 15.27
CA LYS A 98 -12.22 -22.75 15.85
C LYS A 98 -10.81 -22.89 16.43
N TYR A 99 -9.88 -22.04 15.96
CA TYR A 99 -8.48 -22.03 16.40
C TYR A 99 -8.16 -20.95 17.42
N LEU A 100 -9.16 -20.24 17.95
CA LEU A 100 -8.92 -19.33 19.07
C LEU A 100 -8.28 -20.09 20.23
N ARG A 101 -7.29 -19.47 20.86
CA ARG A 101 -6.46 -20.01 21.96
C ARG A 101 -5.37 -21.01 21.54
N TYR A 102 -5.21 -21.29 20.24
CA TYR A 102 -4.08 -22.06 19.71
C TYR A 102 -2.84 -21.19 19.49
N PRO A 103 -1.63 -21.77 19.39
CA PRO A 103 -0.47 -21.05 18.82
C PRO A 103 -0.79 -20.56 17.40
N ILE A 104 -0.38 -19.34 17.04
CA ILE A 104 -0.65 -18.76 15.71
C ILE A 104 -0.12 -19.68 14.58
N THR A 105 0.99 -20.38 14.79
CA THR A 105 1.54 -21.36 13.83
C THR A 105 0.74 -22.64 13.66
N MET A 106 -0.30 -22.86 14.46
CA MET A 106 -1.22 -23.99 14.29
C MET A 106 -2.56 -23.58 13.68
N VAL A 107 -2.74 -22.29 13.44
CA VAL A 107 -3.93 -21.75 12.76
C VAL A 107 -3.75 -21.94 11.25
N PRO A 108 -4.72 -22.49 10.52
CA PRO A 108 -4.61 -22.66 9.08
C PRO A 108 -4.54 -21.31 8.37
N ASP A 109 -3.80 -21.24 7.27
CA ASP A 109 -3.91 -20.16 6.32
C ASP A 109 -5.16 -20.36 5.47
N THR A 110 -6.22 -19.62 5.77
CA THR A 110 -7.48 -19.70 5.01
C THR A 110 -7.32 -19.19 3.57
N THR A 111 -6.18 -18.56 3.26
CA THR A 111 -5.83 -18.20 1.89
C THR A 111 -5.19 -19.35 1.12
N SER A 112 -4.84 -20.44 1.77
CA SER A 112 -4.19 -21.65 1.21
C SER A 112 -2.87 -21.39 0.46
N ARG A 113 -2.19 -20.25 0.72
CA ARG A 113 -0.90 -19.91 0.09
C ARG A 113 0.28 -20.44 0.86
N ASN A 114 0.13 -20.55 2.17
CA ASN A 114 1.20 -20.90 3.08
C ASN A 114 0.75 -22.04 3.99
N GLU A 115 1.68 -22.65 4.67
CA GLU A 115 1.41 -23.80 5.55
C GLU A 115 0.53 -23.45 6.77
N ASN A 116 0.57 -22.18 7.21
CA ASN A 116 -0.22 -21.70 8.33
C ASN A 116 -0.40 -20.18 8.29
N TYR A 117 -1.28 -19.69 9.16
CA TYR A 117 -1.62 -18.26 9.29
C TYR A 117 -0.40 -17.37 9.60
N ALA A 118 0.50 -17.80 10.51
CA ALA A 118 1.69 -17.01 10.82
C ALA A 118 2.56 -16.85 9.56
N ARG A 119 2.81 -17.94 8.84
CA ARG A 119 3.63 -17.95 7.63
C ARG A 119 3.06 -17.07 6.53
N HIS A 120 1.74 -16.97 6.42
CA HIS A 120 1.09 -16.06 5.49
C HIS A 120 1.56 -14.60 5.68
N HIS A 121 1.54 -14.10 6.92
CA HIS A 121 1.92 -12.71 7.22
C HIS A 121 3.44 -12.49 7.23
N GLU A 122 4.21 -13.50 7.56
CA GLU A 122 5.68 -13.45 7.56
C GLU A 122 6.22 -13.30 6.14
N VAL A 123 5.80 -14.16 5.22
CA VAL A 123 6.28 -14.19 3.82
C VAL A 123 5.99 -12.86 3.12
N ASP A 124 4.84 -12.25 3.39
CA ASP A 124 4.45 -10.99 2.76
C ASP A 124 5.51 -9.89 2.98
N ILE A 125 6.02 -9.73 4.20
CA ILE A 125 7.04 -8.71 4.48
C ILE A 125 8.45 -9.18 4.13
N GLU A 126 8.77 -10.46 4.34
CA GLU A 126 10.10 -11.04 4.03
C GLU A 126 10.46 -10.84 2.55
N GLN A 127 9.49 -11.00 1.65
CA GLN A 127 9.67 -10.79 0.21
C GLN A 127 9.82 -9.31 -0.17
N GLN A 128 9.31 -8.39 0.62
CA GLN A 128 9.35 -6.97 0.31
C GLN A 128 10.57 -6.25 0.88
N LEU A 129 11.11 -6.68 2.01
CA LEU A 129 12.25 -6.02 2.65
C LEU A 129 13.49 -5.90 1.75
N PRO A 130 13.86 -6.88 0.92
CA PRO A 130 14.98 -6.75 -0.01
C PRO A 130 14.77 -5.62 -1.04
N ARG A 131 13.52 -5.33 -1.44
CA ARG A 131 13.19 -4.24 -2.38
C ARG A 131 13.56 -2.85 -1.84
N VAL A 132 13.60 -2.73 -0.51
CA VAL A 132 14.03 -1.51 0.18
C VAL A 132 15.43 -1.64 0.78
N GLY A 133 16.23 -2.65 0.38
CA GLY A 133 17.60 -2.86 0.80
C GLY A 133 17.75 -3.28 2.26
N ILE A 134 16.77 -3.98 2.83
CA ILE A 134 16.78 -4.49 4.19
C ILE A 134 16.83 -6.01 4.15
N ALA A 135 17.81 -6.60 4.82
CA ALA A 135 18.01 -8.06 4.85
C ALA A 135 18.43 -8.49 6.26
N PRO A 136 17.48 -8.67 7.19
CA PRO A 136 17.75 -9.19 8.52
C PRO A 136 17.90 -10.72 8.51
N GLU A 137 18.47 -11.26 9.56
CA GLU A 137 18.34 -12.67 9.91
C GLU A 137 16.98 -12.88 10.59
N PHE A 138 16.10 -13.67 9.98
CA PHE A 138 14.79 -13.98 10.54
C PHE A 138 14.88 -15.07 11.60
N LEU A 139 14.28 -14.82 12.76
CA LEU A 139 14.21 -15.76 13.87
C LEU A 139 12.75 -16.14 14.12
N TYR A 140 12.42 -17.42 13.94
CA TYR A 140 11.08 -17.96 14.17
C TYR A 140 10.98 -18.53 15.57
N GLN A 141 10.27 -17.88 16.47
CA GLN A 141 10.23 -18.25 17.89
C GLN A 141 9.53 -19.59 18.14
N ALA A 142 8.50 -19.93 17.35
CA ALA A 142 7.86 -21.24 17.44
C ALA A 142 8.84 -22.39 17.20
N SER A 143 9.69 -22.28 16.19
CA SER A 143 10.73 -23.26 15.91
C SER A 143 11.74 -23.38 17.05
N ARG A 144 12.16 -22.25 17.63
CA ARG A 144 13.12 -22.20 18.74
C ARG A 144 12.54 -22.78 20.02
N TYR A 145 11.29 -22.45 20.37
CA TYR A 145 10.59 -23.02 21.52
C TYR A 145 10.37 -24.53 21.37
N ARG A 146 9.90 -24.98 20.20
CA ARG A 146 9.68 -26.41 19.91
C ARG A 146 10.97 -27.22 19.84
N ALA A 147 12.09 -26.58 19.55
CA ALA A 147 13.43 -27.18 19.69
C ALA A 147 13.97 -27.15 21.13
N ASN A 148 13.17 -26.70 22.09
CA ASN A 148 13.51 -26.57 23.52
C ASN A 148 14.78 -25.73 23.81
N ARG A 149 15.12 -24.82 22.87
CA ARG A 149 16.33 -23.96 22.97
C ARG A 149 16.31 -23.10 24.23
N TYR A 150 15.13 -22.71 24.70
CA TYR A 150 14.97 -21.84 25.85
C TYR A 150 14.66 -22.56 27.16
N ALA A 151 14.85 -23.89 27.23
CA ALA A 151 14.57 -24.68 28.42
C ALA A 151 15.30 -24.15 29.66
N GLU A 152 16.60 -23.80 29.53
CA GLU A 152 17.39 -23.21 30.59
C GLU A 152 16.91 -21.81 31.00
N GLY A 153 16.55 -20.97 30.01
CA GLY A 153 15.97 -19.65 30.26
C GLY A 153 14.63 -19.73 30.99
N MET A 154 13.79 -20.72 30.65
CA MET A 154 12.52 -21.01 31.34
C MET A 154 12.79 -21.51 32.79
N ARG A 155 13.75 -22.43 32.98
CA ARG A 155 14.15 -22.92 34.33
C ARG A 155 14.59 -21.78 35.24
N LEU A 156 15.50 -20.92 34.75
CA LEU A 156 15.95 -19.73 35.47
C LEU A 156 14.80 -18.81 35.87
N ALA A 157 13.86 -18.58 34.94
CA ALA A 157 12.68 -17.77 35.23
C ALA A 157 11.76 -18.41 36.28
N MET A 158 11.54 -19.72 36.23
CA MET A 158 10.72 -20.45 37.17
C MET A 158 11.32 -20.46 38.57
N GLN A 159 12.62 -20.69 38.67
CA GLN A 159 13.35 -20.66 39.96
C GLN A 159 13.38 -19.27 40.59
N ASN A 160 13.35 -18.21 39.78
CA ASN A 160 13.39 -16.82 40.23
C ASN A 160 12.04 -16.09 40.10
N ARG A 161 10.93 -16.82 40.07
CA ARG A 161 9.59 -16.27 39.83
C ARG A 161 9.20 -15.16 40.82
N ASP A 162 9.62 -15.24 42.07
CA ASP A 162 9.32 -14.22 43.07
C ASP A 162 10.09 -12.93 42.83
N VAL A 163 11.35 -13.03 42.37
CA VAL A 163 12.16 -11.88 41.97
C VAL A 163 11.53 -11.22 40.72
N ILE A 164 11.07 -12.04 39.76
CA ILE A 164 10.36 -11.53 38.56
C ILE A 164 9.07 -10.82 38.97
N LYS A 165 8.26 -11.43 39.87
CA LYS A 165 7.05 -10.83 40.43
C LYS A 165 7.35 -9.46 41.04
N ALA A 166 8.42 -9.35 41.85
CA ALA A 166 8.86 -8.09 42.43
C ALA A 166 9.23 -7.06 41.36
N CYS A 167 10.01 -7.45 40.32
CA CYS A 167 10.33 -6.58 39.17
C CYS A 167 9.07 -6.06 38.47
N LEU A 168 8.07 -6.91 38.24
CA LEU A 168 6.83 -6.54 37.59
C LEU A 168 5.99 -5.60 38.47
N ASN A 169 6.02 -5.76 39.80
CA ASN A 169 5.29 -4.91 40.72
C ASN A 169 5.95 -3.55 40.94
N GLU A 170 7.23 -3.37 40.62
CA GLU A 170 7.99 -2.13 40.85
C GLU A 170 7.34 -0.94 40.06
N TYR A 171 6.73 -1.20 38.92
CA TYR A 171 6.10 -0.20 38.06
C TYR A 171 4.57 -0.28 38.02
N ARG A 172 3.96 -1.11 38.87
CA ARG A 172 2.48 -1.17 38.99
C ARG A 172 2.01 -0.24 40.09
N ASP A 173 0.87 0.39 39.87
CA ASP A 173 0.14 1.06 40.95
C ASP A 173 -0.36 0.05 41.98
N ASP A 174 -0.67 0.52 43.19
CA ASP A 174 -1.02 -0.36 44.32
C ASP A 174 -2.29 -1.19 44.06
N ALA A 175 -3.22 -0.73 43.20
CA ALA A 175 -4.43 -1.47 42.86
C ALA A 175 -4.17 -2.66 41.95
N HIS A 176 -3.09 -2.61 41.16
CA HIS A 176 -2.74 -3.63 40.16
C HIS A 176 -1.51 -4.48 40.56
N LYS A 177 -0.93 -4.25 41.74
CA LYS A 177 0.17 -5.10 42.28
C LYS A 177 -0.34 -6.49 42.57
N MET A 178 0.45 -7.50 42.17
CA MET A 178 0.27 -8.89 42.61
C MET A 178 0.53 -8.95 44.09
N LYS A 179 -0.34 -9.60 44.85
CA LYS A 179 -0.20 -9.79 46.33
C LYS A 179 0.94 -10.77 46.65
N ASP A 180 1.47 -10.70 47.83
CA ASP A 180 2.51 -11.64 48.26
C ASP A 180 2.01 -13.10 48.24
N SER A 181 0.72 -13.32 48.51
CA SER A 181 0.07 -14.62 48.43
C SER A 181 -0.08 -15.20 47.04
N ASP A 182 0.00 -14.35 45.99
CA ASP A 182 -0.26 -14.77 44.62
C ASP A 182 0.98 -15.50 44.07
N VAL A 183 0.79 -16.68 43.53
CA VAL A 183 1.86 -17.39 42.82
C VAL A 183 1.96 -16.84 41.39
N TYR A 184 3.14 -16.39 41.03
CA TYR A 184 3.42 -15.94 39.67
C TYR A 184 4.12 -17.03 38.86
N TRP A 185 3.55 -17.38 37.70
CA TRP A 185 4.15 -18.33 36.79
C TRP A 185 4.67 -17.58 35.55
N PRO A 186 6.01 -17.50 35.35
CA PRO A 186 6.59 -16.83 34.19
C PRO A 186 6.46 -17.62 32.89
N VAL A 187 6.11 -18.92 32.99
CA VAL A 187 5.86 -19.83 31.85
C VAL A 187 4.36 -19.96 31.61
N ALA A 188 3.96 -20.04 30.35
CA ALA A 188 2.64 -20.43 29.89
C ALA A 188 2.73 -21.76 29.14
N ILE A 189 1.66 -22.55 29.20
CA ILE A 189 1.62 -23.90 28.62
C ILE A 189 0.50 -23.97 27.56
N PHE A 190 0.84 -24.43 26.37
CA PHE A 190 -0.14 -25.00 25.44
C PHE A 190 -0.32 -26.48 25.77
N CYS A 191 -1.54 -26.90 25.98
CA CYS A 191 -1.87 -28.27 26.39
C CYS A 191 -1.34 -29.31 25.40
N GLY A 192 -0.65 -30.33 25.88
CA GLY A 192 -0.11 -31.42 25.06
C GLY A 192 -1.18 -32.24 24.31
N LYS A 193 -2.47 -32.18 24.76
CA LYS A 193 -3.58 -32.88 24.13
C LYS A 193 -4.38 -32.01 23.16
N CYS A 194 -4.82 -30.82 23.57
CA CYS A 194 -5.70 -29.98 22.76
C CYS A 194 -5.02 -28.77 22.12
N ASN A 195 -3.75 -28.51 22.39
CA ASN A 195 -2.91 -27.43 21.90
C ASN A 195 -3.40 -26.01 22.26
N LYS A 196 -4.39 -25.86 23.15
CA LYS A 196 -4.87 -24.55 23.61
C LYS A 196 -4.12 -24.09 24.84
N ASP A 197 -4.03 -22.77 25.05
CA ASP A 197 -3.43 -22.14 26.23
C ASP A 197 -4.43 -22.01 27.40
N THR A 198 -5.53 -22.77 27.41
CA THR A 198 -6.50 -22.85 28.50
C THR A 198 -5.99 -23.78 29.61
N THR A 199 -4.78 -23.54 30.06
CA THR A 199 -4.07 -24.34 31.06
C THR A 199 -3.81 -23.53 32.32
N GLU A 200 -3.74 -24.24 33.46
CA GLU A 200 -3.35 -23.71 34.76
C GLU A 200 -2.20 -24.54 35.30
N ILE A 201 -1.07 -23.89 35.63
CA ILE A 201 0.07 -24.56 36.28
C ILE A 201 -0.29 -24.76 37.72
N THR A 202 -0.13 -26.01 38.21
CA THR A 202 -0.49 -26.41 39.56
C THR A 202 0.70 -26.72 40.42
N ASP A 203 1.84 -27.15 39.84
CA ASP A 203 3.07 -27.45 40.57
C ASP A 203 4.31 -27.29 39.71
N TYR A 204 5.47 -27.16 40.37
CA TYR A 204 6.78 -27.06 39.75
C TYR A 204 7.81 -27.76 40.64
N ASP A 205 8.60 -28.70 40.11
CA ASP A 205 9.54 -29.54 40.82
C ASP A 205 10.82 -28.83 41.27
N GLY A 206 11.01 -27.56 40.95
CA GLY A 206 12.20 -26.76 41.24
C GLY A 206 13.27 -26.83 40.15
N GLU A 207 13.13 -27.71 39.16
CA GLU A 207 14.08 -27.91 38.05
C GLU A 207 13.41 -27.75 36.65
N TYR A 208 12.95 -28.83 36.05
CA TYR A 208 12.42 -28.78 34.69
C TYR A 208 10.97 -29.30 34.57
N GLY A 209 10.44 -29.90 35.63
CA GLY A 209 9.10 -30.49 35.65
C GLY A 209 8.02 -29.48 36.02
N ILE A 210 7.05 -29.23 35.13
CA ILE A 210 5.90 -28.36 35.37
C ILE A 210 4.62 -29.20 35.26
N THR A 211 3.82 -29.23 36.33
CA THR A 211 2.54 -29.89 36.35
C THR A 211 1.45 -28.89 36.05
N TYR A 212 0.59 -29.24 35.12
CA TYR A 212 -0.54 -28.40 34.73
C TYR A 212 -1.84 -29.20 34.51
N LYS A 213 -2.94 -28.53 34.63
CA LYS A 213 -4.28 -29.00 34.22
C LYS A 213 -4.85 -28.12 33.12
N CYS A 214 -5.63 -28.68 32.22
CA CYS A 214 -6.27 -27.98 31.10
C CYS A 214 -7.80 -28.11 31.21
N GLU A 215 -8.54 -27.11 30.72
CA GLU A 215 -10.02 -27.14 30.63
C GLU A 215 -10.52 -28.34 29.83
N CYS A 216 -9.74 -28.90 28.90
CA CYS A 216 -10.10 -30.13 28.19
C CYS A 216 -10.05 -31.43 29.07
N GLY A 217 -9.75 -31.31 30.37
CA GLY A 217 -9.63 -32.41 31.32
C GLY A 217 -8.26 -33.11 31.32
N HIS A 218 -7.28 -32.65 30.49
CA HIS A 218 -5.95 -33.22 30.47
C HIS A 218 -5.11 -32.65 31.63
N CYS A 219 -4.36 -33.55 32.33
CA CYS A 219 -3.39 -33.20 33.35
C CYS A 219 -2.07 -33.92 33.03
N GLU A 220 -0.97 -33.21 33.15
CA GLU A 220 0.36 -33.74 32.79
C GLU A 220 1.46 -33.03 33.59
N THR A 221 2.51 -33.76 33.92
CA THR A 221 3.80 -33.17 34.35
C THR A 221 4.74 -33.16 33.15
N ALA A 222 4.98 -31.98 32.60
CA ALA A 222 5.78 -31.77 31.42
C ALA A 222 7.22 -31.40 31.75
N ASP A 223 8.20 -32.11 31.17
CA ASP A 223 9.60 -31.72 31.23
C ASP A 223 9.90 -30.70 30.12
N ILE A 224 10.19 -29.44 30.48
CA ILE A 224 10.43 -28.35 29.54
C ILE A 224 11.64 -28.52 28.63
N ARG A 225 12.50 -29.54 28.87
CA ARG A 225 13.60 -29.90 27.94
C ARG A 225 13.13 -30.70 26.74
N THR A 226 11.96 -31.30 26.83
CA THR A 226 11.39 -32.17 25.76
C THR A 226 9.97 -31.78 25.35
N PHE A 227 9.23 -31.16 26.26
CA PHE A 227 7.87 -30.69 26.02
C PHE A 227 7.85 -29.47 25.15
N LYS A 228 7.11 -29.54 24.04
CA LYS A 228 7.08 -28.51 23.00
C LYS A 228 6.04 -27.41 23.21
N GLY A 229 5.18 -27.52 24.22
CA GLY A 229 4.09 -26.60 24.51
C GLY A 229 4.39 -25.50 25.51
N ALA A 230 5.61 -25.44 26.07
CA ALA A 230 5.98 -24.43 27.06
C ALA A 230 6.56 -23.18 26.40
N LYS A 231 6.19 -22.00 26.90
CA LYS A 231 6.79 -20.72 26.51
C LYS A 231 6.80 -19.73 27.66
N LEU A 232 7.71 -18.77 27.62
CA LEU A 232 7.73 -17.65 28.57
C LEU A 232 6.61 -16.64 28.24
N GLY A 233 6.05 -16.02 29.27
CA GLY A 233 5.21 -14.85 29.11
C GLY A 233 6.03 -13.67 28.55
N TRP A 234 5.42 -12.86 27.71
CA TRP A 234 6.04 -11.76 26.96
C TRP A 234 7.02 -10.91 27.76
N ARG A 235 6.66 -10.48 28.98
CA ARG A 235 7.50 -9.59 29.81
C ARG A 235 8.77 -10.29 30.36
N VAL A 236 8.87 -11.62 30.25
CA VAL A 236 10.01 -12.42 30.64
C VAL A 236 10.75 -13.02 29.45
N ASP A 237 9.99 -13.34 28.40
CA ASP A 237 10.51 -13.82 27.12
C ASP A 237 11.43 -12.79 26.45
N TRP A 238 10.99 -11.55 26.37
CA TRP A 238 11.74 -10.47 25.75
C TRP A 238 13.14 -10.26 26.36
N PRO A 239 13.31 -10.06 27.69
CA PRO A 239 14.64 -9.96 28.33
C PRO A 239 15.45 -11.25 28.28
N MET A 240 14.84 -12.43 28.27
CA MET A 240 15.53 -13.69 28.06
C MET A 240 16.18 -13.72 26.68
N ARG A 241 15.45 -13.34 25.64
CA ARG A 241 15.98 -13.29 24.29
C ARG A 241 17.07 -12.23 24.09
N TRP A 242 17.04 -11.11 24.83
CA TRP A 242 18.14 -10.17 24.83
C TRP A 242 19.46 -10.81 25.25
N ASN A 243 19.40 -11.61 26.30
CA ASN A 243 20.58 -12.35 26.74
C ASN A 243 20.99 -13.45 25.76
N GLU A 244 20.02 -14.21 25.24
CA GLU A 244 20.30 -15.33 24.31
C GLU A 244 20.98 -14.83 23.03
N GLU A 245 20.46 -13.76 22.43
CA GLU A 245 20.94 -13.20 21.16
C GLU A 245 22.01 -12.11 21.35
N LYS A 246 22.37 -11.77 22.60
CA LYS A 246 23.32 -10.69 22.93
C LYS A 246 22.92 -9.35 22.30
N VAL A 247 21.64 -9.00 22.41
CA VAL A 247 21.09 -7.78 21.83
C VAL A 247 21.65 -6.53 22.50
N VAL A 248 22.15 -5.60 21.72
CA VAL A 248 22.71 -4.33 22.20
C VAL A 248 21.88 -3.11 21.83
N PHE A 249 21.03 -3.25 20.81
CA PHE A 249 20.11 -2.20 20.38
C PHE A 249 18.77 -2.79 19.95
N GLU A 250 17.70 -2.22 20.48
CA GLU A 250 16.32 -2.52 20.06
C GLU A 250 15.44 -1.30 20.31
N PRO A 251 14.84 -0.69 19.27
CA PRO A 251 13.88 0.39 19.44
C PRO A 251 12.55 -0.16 19.93
N GLY A 252 11.71 0.68 20.49
CA GLY A 252 10.36 0.29 20.89
C GLY A 252 9.33 1.36 20.62
N GLY A 253 8.11 0.92 20.38
CA GLY A 253 6.98 1.80 20.23
C GLY A 253 6.71 2.59 21.51
N LYS A 254 6.04 3.74 21.34
CA LYS A 254 5.62 4.63 22.43
C LYS A 254 4.97 3.86 23.60
N ASP A 255 4.17 2.85 23.28
CA ASP A 255 3.43 2.05 24.26
C ASP A 255 4.37 1.20 25.15
N HIS A 256 5.57 0.84 24.68
CA HIS A 256 6.54 0.00 25.38
C HIS A 256 7.63 0.80 26.12
N ILE A 257 8.03 1.95 25.55
CA ILE A 257 9.18 2.75 26.03
C ILE A 257 8.75 3.91 26.94
N SER A 258 7.43 4.15 27.13
CA SER A 258 6.96 5.14 28.09
C SER A 258 7.35 4.75 29.52
N PRO A 259 7.58 5.71 30.43
CA PRO A 259 7.90 5.42 31.84
C PRO A 259 6.90 4.45 32.47
N GLY A 260 7.41 3.40 33.11
CA GLY A 260 6.59 2.30 33.67
C GLY A 260 6.10 1.30 32.60
N GLY A 261 6.53 1.43 31.37
CA GLY A 261 6.18 0.51 30.28
C GLY A 261 6.89 -0.84 30.35
N SER A 262 6.68 -1.64 29.32
CA SER A 262 7.24 -3.01 29.26
C SER A 262 8.76 -3.04 29.27
N TYR A 263 9.41 -2.01 28.70
CA TYR A 263 10.88 -1.93 28.67
C TYR A 263 11.49 -1.77 30.08
N ASP A 264 10.90 -0.94 30.93
CA ASP A 264 11.42 -0.73 32.28
C ASP A 264 11.39 -2.02 33.11
N THR A 265 10.29 -2.78 33.03
CA THR A 265 10.18 -4.10 33.68
C THR A 265 11.16 -5.12 33.07
N ALA A 266 11.25 -5.17 31.72
CA ALA A 266 12.15 -6.08 31.02
C ALA A 266 13.63 -5.80 31.35
N LYS A 267 14.01 -4.53 31.51
CA LYS A 267 15.35 -4.11 31.94
C LYS A 267 15.73 -4.69 33.29
N LEU A 268 14.82 -4.68 34.27
CA LEU A 268 15.04 -5.26 35.58
C LEU A 268 15.21 -6.79 35.53
N VAL A 269 14.30 -7.45 34.81
CA VAL A 269 14.33 -8.91 34.62
C VAL A 269 15.59 -9.33 33.88
N SER A 270 15.98 -8.64 32.81
CA SER A 270 17.21 -8.91 32.05
C SER A 270 18.46 -8.89 32.97
N LYS A 271 18.56 -7.84 33.81
CA LYS A 271 19.74 -7.69 34.68
C LYS A 271 19.75 -8.67 35.85
N ARG A 272 18.58 -8.79 36.54
CA ARG A 272 18.51 -9.56 37.80
C ARG A 272 18.45 -11.08 37.60
N ILE A 273 17.86 -11.52 36.49
CA ILE A 273 17.64 -12.96 36.21
C ILE A 273 18.64 -13.50 35.20
N TYR A 274 18.83 -12.79 34.09
CA TYR A 274 19.67 -13.28 32.99
C TYR A 274 21.06 -12.68 32.94
N GLY A 275 21.39 -11.70 33.82
CA GLY A 275 22.72 -11.09 33.93
C GLY A 275 23.12 -10.24 32.70
N TRP A 276 22.18 -9.90 31.82
CA TRP A 276 22.44 -9.11 30.65
C TRP A 276 21.97 -7.66 30.81
N ASP A 277 22.81 -6.70 30.40
CA ASP A 277 22.44 -5.30 30.39
C ASP A 277 21.48 -5.04 29.23
N ALA A 278 20.28 -4.49 29.53
CA ALA A 278 19.25 -4.21 28.52
C ALA A 278 19.83 -3.46 27.32
N PRO A 279 19.30 -3.69 26.10
CA PRO A 279 19.73 -2.99 24.90
C PRO A 279 19.60 -1.47 25.06
N VAL A 280 20.45 -0.72 24.39
CA VAL A 280 20.19 0.71 24.15
C VAL A 280 18.89 0.79 23.35
N THR A 281 17.99 1.65 23.78
CA THR A 281 16.68 1.77 23.12
C THR A 281 16.43 3.16 22.60
N MET A 282 15.49 3.25 21.66
CA MET A 282 14.97 4.48 21.10
C MET A 282 13.46 4.35 20.93
N ARG A 283 12.72 5.33 21.41
CA ARG A 283 11.28 5.40 21.17
C ARG A 283 11.00 5.80 19.72
N TYR A 284 10.07 5.11 19.07
CA TYR A 284 9.48 5.56 17.82
C TYR A 284 7.97 5.86 18.00
N ASP A 285 7.50 6.86 17.26
CA ASP A 285 6.10 7.27 17.24
C ASP A 285 5.41 6.73 15.96
N PHE A 286 4.08 6.92 15.87
CA PHE A 286 3.27 6.29 14.82
C PHE A 286 3.53 6.89 13.43
N VAL A 287 3.33 6.06 12.41
CA VAL A 287 3.11 6.49 11.02
C VAL A 287 1.61 6.43 10.76
N ASN A 288 1.03 7.57 10.42
CA ASN A 288 -0.38 7.71 10.13
C ASN A 288 -0.64 7.71 8.63
N LEU A 289 -1.87 7.46 8.22
CA LEU A 289 -2.32 7.69 6.85
C LEU A 289 -3.03 9.04 6.77
N LYS A 290 -2.57 9.94 5.89
CA LYS A 290 -3.19 11.26 5.72
C LYS A 290 -4.67 11.12 5.35
N GLY A 291 -5.53 11.87 6.01
CA GLY A 291 -6.98 11.82 5.79
C GLY A 291 -7.72 10.69 6.51
N VAL A 292 -7.01 9.79 7.20
CA VAL A 292 -7.62 8.73 8.00
C VAL A 292 -7.36 9.00 9.49
N PRO A 293 -8.41 9.19 10.31
CA PRO A 293 -8.23 9.43 11.75
C PRO A 293 -7.64 8.22 12.48
N GLY A 294 -6.67 8.48 13.36
CA GLY A 294 -6.07 7.48 14.26
C GLY A 294 -4.94 6.68 13.63
N LYS A 295 -4.34 5.80 14.45
CA LYS A 295 -3.22 4.95 14.02
C LYS A 295 -3.68 3.83 13.09
N MET A 296 -2.84 3.43 12.14
CA MET A 296 -3.03 2.20 11.36
C MET A 296 -3.09 1.01 12.31
N SER A 297 -4.01 0.09 12.05
CA SER A 297 -4.18 -1.12 12.88
C SER A 297 -4.64 -2.27 12.00
N SER A 298 -3.90 -3.36 12.00
CA SER A 298 -4.21 -4.58 11.25
C SER A 298 -5.61 -5.14 11.55
N SER A 299 -6.08 -4.98 12.79
CA SER A 299 -7.41 -5.46 13.21
C SER A 299 -8.60 -4.64 12.69
N LYS A 300 -8.37 -3.45 12.11
CA LYS A 300 -9.42 -2.54 11.59
C LYS A 300 -9.56 -2.55 10.06
N GLY A 301 -8.77 -3.36 9.36
CA GLY A 301 -8.88 -3.59 7.92
C GLY A 301 -8.39 -2.46 6.99
N LYS A 302 -8.20 -1.23 7.46
CA LYS A 302 -7.66 -0.11 6.67
C LYS A 302 -6.19 0.11 7.02
N VAL A 303 -5.31 -0.66 6.38
CA VAL A 303 -3.86 -0.56 6.55
C VAL A 303 -3.19 -0.39 5.20
N ILE A 304 -2.04 0.26 5.20
CA ILE A 304 -1.15 0.35 4.03
C ILE A 304 0.04 -0.55 4.33
N ALA A 305 0.20 -1.58 3.54
CA ALA A 305 1.36 -2.46 3.59
C ALA A 305 2.54 -1.87 2.79
N LEU A 306 3.73 -2.45 2.97
CA LEU A 306 4.93 -1.99 2.26
C LEU A 306 4.78 -2.06 0.72
N PRO A 307 4.18 -3.11 0.12
CA PRO A 307 3.91 -3.14 -1.32
C PRO A 307 3.07 -1.96 -1.82
N ASP A 308 1.99 -1.61 -1.10
CA ASP A 308 1.11 -0.51 -1.49
C ASP A 308 1.85 0.83 -1.55
N ALA A 309 2.78 1.04 -0.61
CA ALA A 309 3.63 2.23 -0.64
C ALA A 309 4.65 2.20 -1.78
N LEU A 310 5.21 1.03 -2.11
CA LEU A 310 6.16 0.85 -3.20
C LEU A 310 5.53 0.93 -4.59
N ASP A 311 4.22 0.81 -4.70
CA ASP A 311 3.49 1.08 -5.95
C ASP A 311 3.46 2.58 -6.28
N VAL A 312 3.58 3.46 -5.26
CA VAL A 312 3.51 4.93 -5.42
C VAL A 312 4.87 5.59 -5.20
N TYR A 313 5.68 5.08 -4.30
CA TYR A 313 6.98 5.63 -3.95
C TYR A 313 8.11 4.68 -4.39
N GLN A 314 9.10 5.20 -5.14
CA GLN A 314 10.34 4.45 -5.31
C GLN A 314 10.94 4.09 -3.94
N ALA A 315 11.65 2.98 -3.85
CA ALA A 315 12.23 2.50 -2.60
C ALA A 315 13.13 3.56 -1.93
N GLU A 316 13.94 4.25 -2.71
CA GLU A 316 14.82 5.33 -2.25
C GLU A 316 14.01 6.52 -1.68
N VAL A 317 12.89 6.87 -2.33
CA VAL A 317 12.01 7.97 -1.89
C VAL A 317 11.25 7.57 -0.62
N LEU A 318 10.78 6.32 -0.53
CA LEU A 318 10.16 5.80 0.69
C LEU A 318 11.15 5.79 1.85
N ARG A 319 12.38 5.30 1.64
CA ARG A 319 13.45 5.34 2.64
C ARG A 319 13.80 6.77 3.07
N TYR A 320 13.80 7.72 2.12
CA TYR A 320 14.05 9.14 2.38
C TYR A 320 13.05 9.73 3.40
N LEU A 321 11.77 9.39 3.30
CA LEU A 321 10.76 9.82 4.27
C LEU A 321 11.13 9.41 5.70
N PHE A 322 11.59 8.16 5.88
CA PHE A 322 11.97 7.64 7.19
C PHE A 322 13.34 8.17 7.66
N ALA A 323 14.33 8.24 6.79
CA ALA A 323 15.64 8.78 7.12
C ALA A 323 15.57 10.26 7.48
N GLY A 324 14.80 11.05 6.74
CA GLY A 324 14.61 12.48 6.98
C GLY A 324 13.80 12.82 8.24
N THR A 325 13.07 11.84 8.81
CA THR A 325 12.21 12.04 9.97
C THR A 325 12.79 11.36 11.20
N ARG A 326 12.86 12.07 12.33
CA ARG A 326 13.29 11.47 13.60
C ARG A 326 12.28 10.39 14.05
N PRO A 327 12.72 9.25 14.59
CA PRO A 327 11.83 8.18 15.03
C PRO A 327 10.74 8.61 16.01
N ASN A 328 11.05 9.51 16.95
CA ASN A 328 10.13 10.02 17.95
C ASN A 328 9.21 11.16 17.45
N THR A 329 9.07 11.31 16.13
CA THR A 329 8.18 12.31 15.51
C THR A 329 7.13 11.57 14.69
N GLU A 330 5.86 11.79 15.00
CA GLU A 330 4.75 11.29 14.17
C GLU A 330 4.78 11.96 12.81
N PHE A 331 4.51 11.21 11.75
CA PHE A 331 4.26 11.75 10.43
C PHE A 331 3.17 10.95 9.71
N ALA A 332 2.59 11.57 8.70
CA ALA A 332 1.60 10.91 7.86
C ALA A 332 2.18 10.62 6.47
N ILE A 333 2.03 9.38 6.02
CA ILE A 333 2.24 9.07 4.61
C ILE A 333 0.99 9.47 3.81
N SER A 334 1.19 9.95 2.62
CA SER A 334 0.12 10.47 1.77
C SER A 334 0.11 9.76 0.42
N PHE A 335 -1.09 9.63 -0.14
CA PHE A 335 -1.31 9.16 -1.52
C PHE A 335 -2.02 10.22 -2.36
N ASP A 336 -2.22 11.42 -1.78
CA ASP A 336 -2.78 12.59 -2.47
C ASP A 336 -1.67 13.42 -3.16
N MET A 337 -1.92 14.69 -3.42
CA MET A 337 -0.98 15.61 -4.08
C MET A 337 0.36 15.80 -3.34
N ASP A 338 0.44 15.45 -2.05
CA ASP A 338 1.71 15.52 -1.31
C ASP A 338 2.75 14.51 -1.84
N VAL A 339 2.33 13.47 -2.58
CA VAL A 339 3.25 12.57 -3.30
C VAL A 339 4.22 13.38 -4.17
N LEU A 340 3.71 14.37 -4.90
CA LEU A 340 4.53 15.23 -5.77
C LEU A 340 5.58 16.00 -4.95
N LYS A 341 5.17 16.51 -3.78
CA LYS A 341 6.08 17.25 -2.89
C LYS A 341 7.18 16.34 -2.33
N VAL A 342 6.84 15.13 -1.93
CA VAL A 342 7.83 14.17 -1.41
C VAL A 342 8.91 13.88 -2.46
N TYR A 343 8.51 13.66 -3.71
CA TYR A 343 9.46 13.50 -4.81
C TYR A 343 10.30 14.76 -5.07
N GLU A 344 9.67 15.95 -5.04
CA GLU A 344 10.37 17.23 -5.22
C GLU A 344 11.40 17.49 -4.12
N ASP A 345 11.07 17.17 -2.86
CA ASP A 345 11.97 17.28 -1.72
C ASP A 345 13.16 16.30 -1.85
N TYR A 346 12.90 15.05 -2.23
CA TYR A 346 13.94 14.06 -2.50
C TYR A 346 14.86 14.52 -3.65
N ASP A 347 14.30 14.96 -4.77
CA ASP A 347 15.03 15.44 -5.93
C ASP A 347 15.92 16.65 -5.58
N LYS A 348 15.43 17.53 -4.72
CA LYS A 348 16.20 18.67 -4.22
C LYS A 348 17.39 18.23 -3.37
N THR A 349 17.17 17.29 -2.45
CA THR A 349 18.26 16.71 -1.66
C THR A 349 19.31 16.08 -2.57
N GLU A 350 18.90 15.32 -3.59
CA GLU A 350 19.81 14.75 -4.59
C GLU A 350 20.64 15.85 -5.30
N ARG A 351 20.03 16.93 -5.80
CA ARG A 351 20.74 18.05 -6.44
C ARG A 351 21.70 18.76 -5.49
N ILE A 352 21.35 18.89 -4.20
CA ILE A 352 22.27 19.44 -3.19
C ILE A 352 23.50 18.54 -3.04
N VAL A 353 23.33 17.23 -2.99
CA VAL A 353 24.42 16.26 -2.83
C VAL A 353 25.41 16.31 -3.99
N TYR A 354 24.91 16.50 -5.21
CA TYR A 354 25.74 16.62 -6.42
C TYR A 354 26.16 18.06 -6.75
N GLY A 355 25.89 19.03 -5.86
CA GLY A 355 26.35 20.42 -5.98
C GLY A 355 25.64 21.25 -7.06
N ILE A 356 24.50 20.78 -7.57
CA ILE A 356 23.65 21.53 -8.52
C ILE A 356 22.90 22.63 -7.77
N ASP A 357 22.25 22.26 -6.66
CA ASP A 357 21.61 23.22 -5.76
C ASP A 357 22.53 23.56 -4.59
N LYS A 358 22.54 24.84 -4.16
CA LYS A 358 23.34 25.27 -3.01
C LYS A 358 22.68 24.85 -1.69
N ALA A 359 23.44 24.21 -0.82
CA ALA A 359 23.08 24.04 0.57
C ALA A 359 23.09 25.39 1.32
N LYS A 360 22.25 25.52 2.34
CA LYS A 360 22.17 26.76 3.17
C LYS A 360 23.42 26.97 4.04
N SER A 361 24.08 25.87 4.42
CA SER A 361 25.30 25.84 5.23
C SER A 361 26.01 24.49 5.04
N GLU A 362 27.22 24.36 5.54
CA GLU A 362 27.96 23.08 5.57
C GLU A 362 27.22 22.02 6.42
N ASP A 363 26.71 22.38 7.58
CA ASP A 363 25.89 21.48 8.41
C ASP A 363 24.65 20.99 7.66
N HIS A 364 23.99 21.88 6.89
CA HIS A 364 22.84 21.50 6.07
C HIS A 364 23.26 20.54 4.94
N PHE A 365 24.39 20.80 4.26
CA PHE A 365 24.93 19.90 3.24
C PHE A 365 25.23 18.51 3.81
N ASN A 366 25.93 18.44 4.94
CA ASN A 366 26.29 17.18 5.57
C ASN A 366 25.05 16.39 5.99
N LYS A 367 24.03 17.08 6.52
CA LYS A 367 22.74 16.44 6.88
C LYS A 367 22.03 15.88 5.64
N GLU A 368 21.84 16.69 4.59
CA GLU A 368 21.19 16.26 3.35
C GLU A 368 21.94 15.10 2.70
N LYS A 369 23.28 15.20 2.63
CA LYS A 369 24.14 14.12 2.10
C LYS A 369 23.96 12.83 2.88
N ARG A 370 23.87 12.91 4.22
CA ARG A 370 23.70 11.73 5.06
C ARG A 370 22.31 11.11 4.90
N ILE A 371 21.26 11.93 4.86
CA ILE A 371 19.88 11.47 4.59
C ILE A 371 19.83 10.79 3.22
N TYR A 372 20.40 11.40 2.19
CA TYR A 372 20.44 10.84 0.84
C TYR A 372 21.17 9.49 0.79
N MET A 373 22.34 9.38 1.44
CA MET A 373 23.09 8.14 1.53
C MET A 373 22.29 7.02 2.21
N LEU A 374 21.65 7.33 3.34
CA LEU A 374 20.81 6.37 4.09
C LEU A 374 19.52 5.99 3.35
N SER A 375 19.06 6.83 2.43
CA SER A 375 17.92 6.55 1.58
C SER A 375 18.22 5.59 0.43
N GLN A 376 19.48 5.44 0.02
CA GLN A 376 19.86 4.53 -1.06
C GLN A 376 19.67 3.07 -0.62
N ILE A 377 19.24 2.20 -1.54
CA ILE A 377 18.97 0.78 -1.29
C ILE A 377 20.23 0.08 -0.78
N ASP A 378 21.37 0.32 -1.42
CA ASP A 378 22.68 -0.25 -1.06
C ASP A 378 23.46 0.57 -0.02
N GLY A 379 22.91 1.72 0.42
CA GLY A 379 23.55 2.64 1.37
C GLY A 379 24.69 3.44 0.80
N LYS A 380 24.85 3.52 -0.53
CA LYS A 380 25.92 4.24 -1.20
C LYS A 380 25.38 5.37 -2.07
N ILE A 381 26.09 6.47 -2.11
CA ILE A 381 25.82 7.55 -3.06
C ILE A 381 26.33 7.11 -4.43
N PRO A 382 25.51 7.09 -5.50
CA PRO A 382 25.96 6.79 -6.84
C PRO A 382 27.10 7.73 -7.27
N GLU A 383 28.07 7.23 -8.05
CA GLU A 383 29.22 8.04 -8.51
C GLU A 383 28.78 9.21 -9.39
N THR A 384 27.75 8.99 -10.20
CA THR A 384 27.16 10.03 -11.06
C THR A 384 25.73 10.27 -10.64
N MET A 385 25.29 11.53 -10.74
CA MET A 385 23.89 11.86 -10.46
C MET A 385 22.97 11.07 -11.39
N PRO A 386 21.98 10.35 -10.84
CA PRO A 386 20.97 9.68 -11.64
C PRO A 386 20.16 10.67 -12.49
N TYR A 387 19.66 10.19 -13.63
CA TYR A 387 18.79 11.01 -14.47
C TYR A 387 17.59 11.50 -13.66
N GLN A 388 17.39 12.80 -13.60
CA GLN A 388 16.35 13.43 -12.83
C GLN A 388 15.36 14.15 -13.74
N ILE A 389 14.09 13.76 -13.61
CA ILE A 389 12.95 14.46 -14.18
C ILE A 389 11.96 14.75 -13.07
N THR A 390 11.43 15.98 -13.03
CA THR A 390 10.42 16.31 -12.01
C THR A 390 9.20 15.42 -12.15
N ILE A 391 8.65 15.00 -11.04
CA ILE A 391 7.47 14.10 -11.03
C ILE A 391 6.27 14.76 -11.78
N ARG A 392 6.14 16.07 -11.74
CA ARG A 392 5.09 16.81 -12.47
C ARG A 392 5.26 16.72 -13.98
N MET A 393 6.49 16.89 -14.46
CA MET A 393 6.79 16.76 -15.89
C MET A 393 6.60 15.32 -16.35
N LEU A 394 7.10 14.37 -15.57
CA LEU A 394 6.92 12.95 -15.85
C LEU A 394 5.44 12.56 -15.90
N SER A 395 4.63 13.06 -14.96
CA SER A 395 3.17 12.82 -14.96
C SER A 395 2.49 13.40 -16.20
N THR A 396 2.97 14.53 -16.70
CA THR A 396 2.45 15.12 -17.95
C THR A 396 2.79 14.23 -19.15
N LEU A 397 4.04 13.80 -19.28
CA LEU A 397 4.50 12.90 -20.35
C LEU A 397 3.71 11.58 -20.33
N LEU A 398 3.55 10.97 -19.14
CA LEU A 398 2.83 9.72 -18.99
C LEU A 398 1.38 9.82 -19.47
N GLN A 399 0.72 10.93 -19.20
CA GLN A 399 -0.65 11.15 -19.67
C GLN A 399 -0.73 11.43 -21.19
N ILE A 400 0.27 12.11 -21.76
CA ILE A 400 0.38 12.33 -23.21
C ILE A 400 0.62 11.01 -23.97
N TYR A 401 1.44 10.13 -23.38
CA TYR A 401 1.80 8.84 -23.99
C TYR A 401 0.99 7.66 -23.45
N SER A 402 -0.08 7.91 -22.68
CA SER A 402 -0.99 6.90 -22.13
C SER A 402 -0.26 5.80 -21.36
N GLY A 403 0.78 6.17 -20.59
CA GLY A 403 1.55 5.27 -19.75
C GLY A 403 2.66 4.49 -20.47
N ASP A 404 2.86 4.70 -21.77
CA ASP A 404 3.89 4.03 -22.56
C ASP A 404 5.29 4.51 -22.12
N ALA A 405 5.96 3.67 -21.32
CA ALA A 405 7.27 4.00 -20.74
C ALA A 405 8.35 4.20 -21.81
N ASP A 406 8.33 3.43 -22.90
CA ASP A 406 9.34 3.50 -23.96
C ASP A 406 9.22 4.82 -24.72
N LYS A 407 8.00 5.25 -25.03
CA LYS A 407 7.76 6.56 -25.66
C LYS A 407 8.13 7.72 -24.73
N VAL A 408 7.87 7.59 -23.43
CA VAL A 408 8.30 8.60 -22.45
C VAL A 408 9.81 8.69 -22.44
N ILE A 409 10.54 7.58 -22.30
CA ILE A 409 12.00 7.56 -22.27
C ILE A 409 12.59 8.12 -23.58
N ALA A 410 12.05 7.67 -24.73
CA ALA A 410 12.48 8.20 -26.04
C ALA A 410 12.28 9.71 -26.17
N SER A 411 11.26 10.29 -25.56
CA SER A 411 10.98 11.73 -25.58
C SER A 411 11.92 12.56 -24.70
N LEU A 412 12.67 11.92 -23.78
CA LEU A 412 13.58 12.59 -22.85
C LEU A 412 14.99 12.82 -23.43
N GLY A 413 15.34 12.14 -24.51
CA GLY A 413 16.66 12.29 -25.18
C GLY A 413 17.77 11.55 -24.43
N ASP A 414 18.70 12.27 -23.82
CA ASP A 414 19.98 11.77 -23.32
C ASP A 414 19.93 10.88 -22.07
N VAL A 415 18.98 9.95 -21.97
CA VAL A 415 18.95 8.96 -20.89
C VAL A 415 19.99 7.88 -21.17
N LYS A 416 20.98 7.75 -20.29
CA LYS A 416 22.00 6.71 -20.42
C LYS A 416 21.46 5.35 -20.00
N PRO A 417 21.89 4.24 -20.62
CA PRO A 417 21.38 2.90 -20.31
C PRO A 417 21.47 2.52 -18.83
N GLU A 418 22.53 2.90 -18.14
CA GLU A 418 22.71 2.64 -16.70
C GLU A 418 21.74 3.40 -15.79
N GLN A 419 21.08 4.43 -16.31
CA GLN A 419 20.11 5.27 -15.58
C GLN A 419 18.66 4.84 -15.84
N GLU A 420 18.45 4.06 -16.90
CA GLU A 420 17.11 3.70 -17.40
C GLU A 420 16.31 2.88 -16.39
N GLU A 421 16.92 1.92 -15.70
CA GLU A 421 16.21 1.05 -14.74
C GLU A 421 15.58 1.87 -13.61
N ARG A 422 16.33 2.82 -13.03
CA ARG A 422 15.80 3.70 -11.99
C ARG A 422 14.68 4.61 -12.52
N LEU A 423 14.85 5.12 -13.74
CA LEU A 423 13.82 5.93 -14.39
C LEU A 423 12.55 5.13 -14.65
N ARG A 424 12.66 3.88 -15.11
CA ARG A 424 11.51 2.98 -15.32
C ARG A 424 10.75 2.70 -14.02
N ARG A 425 11.44 2.52 -12.90
CA ARG A 425 10.78 2.42 -11.58
C ARG A 425 10.02 3.69 -11.23
N ARG A 426 10.61 4.87 -11.50
CA ARG A 426 9.93 6.17 -11.28
C ARG A 426 8.69 6.32 -12.15
N ILE A 427 8.79 5.95 -13.43
CA ILE A 427 7.69 5.92 -14.40
C ILE A 427 6.56 5.02 -13.87
N ALA A 428 6.87 3.81 -13.43
CA ALA A 428 5.87 2.88 -12.91
C ALA A 428 5.12 3.43 -11.69
N CYS A 429 5.85 4.00 -10.71
CA CYS A 429 5.25 4.62 -9.53
C CYS A 429 4.37 5.83 -9.90
N ALA A 430 4.87 6.70 -10.78
CA ALA A 430 4.12 7.88 -11.22
C ALA A 430 2.85 7.48 -11.97
N TRP A 431 2.94 6.47 -12.86
CA TRP A 431 1.80 5.99 -13.62
C TRP A 431 0.75 5.30 -12.74
N PHE A 432 1.21 4.48 -11.78
CA PHE A 432 0.32 3.87 -10.80
C PHE A 432 -0.45 4.94 -9.99
N TRP A 433 0.26 5.96 -9.51
CA TRP A 433 -0.36 7.07 -8.77
C TRP A 433 -1.39 7.82 -9.63
N ILE A 434 -1.08 8.13 -10.91
CA ILE A 434 -2.00 8.78 -11.84
C ILE A 434 -3.27 7.96 -12.05
N GLN A 435 -3.14 6.63 -12.14
CA GLN A 435 -4.28 5.76 -12.43
C GLN A 435 -5.15 5.47 -11.19
N HIS A 436 -4.55 5.39 -9.99
CA HIS A 436 -5.22 4.82 -8.82
C HIS A 436 -5.46 5.81 -7.68
N SER A 437 -4.74 6.92 -7.62
CA SER A 437 -4.86 7.89 -6.53
C SER A 437 -5.25 9.28 -7.01
N ALA A 438 -4.60 9.79 -8.04
CA ALA A 438 -4.85 11.14 -8.56
C ALA A 438 -6.30 11.38 -9.01
N PRO A 439 -7.02 10.43 -9.63
CA PRO A 439 -8.42 10.64 -10.00
C PRO A 439 -9.34 10.99 -8.83
N ASP A 440 -9.04 10.44 -7.66
CA ASP A 440 -9.84 10.68 -6.44
C ASP A 440 -9.47 12.00 -5.72
N CYS A 441 -8.18 12.36 -5.71
CA CYS A 441 -7.67 13.47 -4.88
C CYS A 441 -7.35 14.75 -5.69
N ALA A 442 -7.15 14.62 -6.99
CA ALA A 442 -6.76 15.72 -7.88
C ALA A 442 -7.27 15.49 -9.33
N PRO A 443 -8.59 15.37 -9.52
CA PRO A 443 -9.17 15.07 -10.85
C PRO A 443 -8.81 16.12 -11.90
N GLU A 444 -8.53 17.36 -11.47
CA GLU A 444 -8.07 18.45 -12.36
C GLU A 444 -6.65 18.23 -12.88
N PHE A 445 -5.83 17.45 -12.17
CA PHE A 445 -4.48 17.09 -12.57
C PHE A 445 -4.46 16.00 -13.64
N CYS A 446 -5.48 15.13 -13.65
CA CYS A 446 -5.60 14.03 -14.60
C CYS A 446 -6.16 14.51 -15.92
N PHE A 447 -5.58 14.10 -17.04
CA PHE A 447 -6.08 14.37 -18.39
C PHE A 447 -5.71 13.22 -19.33
N ALA A 448 -6.38 13.21 -20.49
CA ALA A 448 -5.97 12.40 -21.65
C ALA A 448 -6.02 13.31 -22.89
N LEU A 449 -5.11 13.08 -23.83
CA LEU A 449 -5.23 13.75 -25.12
C LEU A 449 -6.51 13.29 -25.81
N ARG A 450 -7.18 14.21 -26.48
CA ARG A 450 -8.35 13.89 -27.30
C ARG A 450 -7.96 12.86 -28.36
N LYS A 451 -8.81 11.88 -28.57
CA LYS A 451 -8.57 10.81 -29.55
C LYS A 451 -8.45 11.41 -30.96
N GLU A 452 -7.38 11.07 -31.67
CA GLU A 452 -7.20 11.49 -33.06
C GLU A 452 -8.44 11.09 -33.93
N GLY A 453 -8.86 11.99 -34.80
CA GLY A 453 -10.04 11.79 -35.64
C GLY A 453 -11.36 12.18 -34.97
N THR A 454 -11.42 12.50 -33.69
CA THR A 454 -12.61 13.08 -33.07
C THR A 454 -12.62 14.60 -33.25
N LYS A 455 -13.80 15.19 -33.42
CA LYS A 455 -13.95 16.64 -33.60
C LYS A 455 -14.12 17.35 -32.25
N ALA A 456 -13.38 18.45 -32.03
CA ALA A 456 -13.66 19.37 -30.93
C ALA A 456 -14.59 20.48 -31.41
N LYS A 457 -15.73 20.68 -30.75
CA LYS A 457 -16.69 21.73 -31.06
C LYS A 457 -16.39 22.95 -30.21
N LEU A 458 -16.13 24.09 -30.88
CA LEU A 458 -15.83 25.36 -30.21
C LEU A 458 -16.74 26.48 -30.80
N PRO A 459 -16.89 27.62 -30.08
CA PRO A 459 -17.46 28.82 -30.67
C PRO A 459 -16.74 29.19 -31.97
N GLN A 460 -17.49 29.75 -32.93
CA GLN A 460 -16.97 30.04 -34.27
C GLN A 460 -15.71 30.94 -34.27
N ASP A 461 -15.67 31.95 -33.40
CA ASP A 461 -14.55 32.84 -33.21
C ASP A 461 -13.33 32.14 -32.61
N MET A 462 -13.55 31.27 -31.59
CA MET A 462 -12.52 30.47 -30.97
C MET A 462 -11.97 29.41 -31.93
N ALA A 463 -12.78 28.78 -32.73
CA ALA A 463 -12.34 27.83 -33.76
C ALA A 463 -11.42 28.51 -34.79
N LYS A 464 -11.75 29.76 -35.23
CA LYS A 464 -10.88 30.58 -36.08
C LYS A 464 -9.55 30.90 -35.39
N ALA A 465 -9.59 31.23 -34.12
CA ALA A 465 -8.39 31.54 -33.36
C ALA A 465 -7.47 30.29 -33.17
N VAL A 466 -8.07 29.13 -32.92
CA VAL A 466 -7.32 27.84 -32.85
C VAL A 466 -6.73 27.51 -34.23
N ALA A 467 -7.46 27.73 -35.34
CA ALA A 467 -6.93 27.54 -36.70
C ALA A 467 -5.74 28.49 -36.97
N LYS A 468 -5.78 29.73 -36.47
CA LYS A 468 -4.65 30.65 -36.58
C LYS A 468 -3.45 30.23 -35.74
N VAL A 469 -3.66 29.71 -34.53
CA VAL A 469 -2.57 29.08 -33.74
C VAL A 469 -1.98 27.89 -34.49
N LEU A 470 -2.80 27.09 -35.15
CA LEU A 470 -2.35 25.96 -35.97
C LEU A 470 -1.46 26.44 -37.13
N SER A 471 -1.83 27.53 -37.82
CA SER A 471 -1.06 28.04 -38.95
C SER A 471 0.20 28.81 -38.59
N ASP A 472 0.18 29.59 -37.51
CA ASP A 472 1.23 30.57 -37.22
C ASP A 472 2.22 30.12 -36.10
N VAL A 473 1.75 29.28 -35.15
CA VAL A 473 2.50 28.86 -33.99
C VAL A 473 3.00 27.42 -34.12
N VAL A 474 2.12 26.49 -34.50
CA VAL A 474 2.45 25.05 -34.56
C VAL A 474 3.64 24.74 -35.50
N PRO A 475 3.76 25.34 -36.70
CA PRO A 475 4.92 25.07 -37.57
C PRO A 475 6.27 25.48 -36.98
N LYS A 476 6.26 26.39 -35.99
CA LYS A 476 7.46 26.91 -35.30
C LYS A 476 7.69 26.26 -33.95
N ILE A 477 6.85 25.28 -33.52
CA ILE A 477 6.83 24.74 -32.15
C ILE A 477 8.22 24.21 -31.71
N ASP A 478 8.94 23.57 -32.63
CA ASP A 478 10.26 22.98 -32.37
C ASP A 478 11.41 24.03 -32.38
N THR A 479 11.13 25.26 -32.85
CA THR A 479 12.10 26.34 -32.88
C THR A 479 12.14 27.18 -31.60
N PHE A 480 11.10 27.09 -30.77
CA PHE A 480 11.04 27.83 -29.52
C PHE A 480 12.06 27.28 -28.51
N GLN A 481 12.95 28.17 -28.04
CA GLN A 481 14.01 27.79 -27.10
C GLN A 481 13.45 27.51 -25.69
N ILE A 482 12.51 28.31 -25.26
CA ILE A 482 11.88 28.19 -23.94
C ILE A 482 10.33 28.18 -24.08
N ASP A 483 9.68 27.66 -23.06
CA ASP A 483 8.20 27.54 -23.00
C ASP A 483 7.51 28.89 -23.10
N LYS A 484 8.16 29.94 -22.60
CA LYS A 484 7.67 31.31 -22.64
C LYS A 484 7.49 31.84 -24.06
N ASP A 485 8.40 31.51 -24.97
CA ASP A 485 8.34 31.95 -26.38
C ASP A 485 7.07 31.41 -27.07
N CYS A 486 6.75 30.13 -26.86
CA CYS A 486 5.54 29.52 -27.35
C CYS A 486 4.28 30.19 -26.76
N GLN A 487 4.31 30.51 -25.49
CA GLN A 487 3.19 31.16 -24.80
C GLN A 487 3.01 32.60 -25.32
N GLU A 488 4.07 33.34 -25.54
CA GLU A 488 4.04 34.68 -26.14
C GLU A 488 3.52 34.68 -27.57
N ALA A 489 3.87 33.67 -28.36
CA ALA A 489 3.33 33.51 -29.69
C ALA A 489 1.80 33.28 -29.70
N ILE A 490 1.28 32.52 -28.73
CA ILE A 490 -0.18 32.35 -28.56
C ILE A 490 -0.86 33.65 -28.11
N TYR A 491 -0.23 34.41 -27.19
CA TYR A 491 -0.71 35.73 -26.80
C TYR A 491 -0.77 36.71 -27.97
N ALA A 492 0.24 36.67 -28.86
CA ALA A 492 0.24 37.50 -30.07
C ALA A 492 -0.96 37.20 -30.99
N VAL A 493 -1.34 35.92 -31.17
CA VAL A 493 -2.52 35.53 -31.92
C VAL A 493 -3.81 36.09 -31.28
N ALA A 494 -3.94 35.99 -29.93
CA ALA A 494 -5.09 36.53 -29.22
C ALA A 494 -5.20 38.05 -29.41
N THR A 495 -4.08 38.77 -29.30
CA THR A 495 -4.02 40.23 -29.48
C THR A 495 -4.40 40.65 -30.91
N GLU A 496 -3.84 39.95 -31.93
CA GLU A 496 -4.13 40.23 -33.33
C GLU A 496 -5.61 40.08 -33.68
N LEU A 497 -6.28 39.07 -33.05
CA LEU A 497 -7.68 38.82 -33.25
C LEU A 497 -8.61 39.63 -32.32
N GLY A 498 -8.04 40.43 -31.41
CA GLY A 498 -8.83 41.20 -30.43
C GLY A 498 -9.57 40.34 -29.41
N LEU A 499 -9.04 39.13 -29.12
CA LEU A 499 -9.67 38.17 -28.23
C LEU A 499 -9.07 38.20 -26.82
N ASP A 500 -9.86 37.82 -25.84
CA ASP A 500 -9.32 37.54 -24.51
C ASP A 500 -8.38 36.32 -24.56
N ALA A 501 -7.13 36.53 -24.16
CA ALA A 501 -6.12 35.48 -24.15
C ALA A 501 -6.53 34.27 -23.31
N LYS A 502 -7.23 34.48 -22.19
CA LYS A 502 -7.72 33.39 -21.34
C LYS A 502 -8.76 32.53 -22.08
N ALA A 503 -9.64 33.15 -22.87
CA ALA A 503 -10.60 32.43 -23.68
C ALA A 503 -9.93 31.57 -24.76
N LEU A 504 -8.89 32.08 -25.42
CA LEU A 504 -8.09 31.29 -26.38
C LEU A 504 -7.34 30.13 -25.69
N PHE A 505 -6.78 30.33 -24.51
CA PHE A 505 -6.14 29.25 -23.74
C PHE A 505 -7.15 28.16 -23.40
N THR A 506 -8.34 28.51 -22.92
CA THR A 506 -9.42 27.56 -22.64
C THR A 506 -9.81 26.79 -23.91
N ALA A 507 -9.97 27.48 -25.03
CA ALA A 507 -10.30 26.84 -26.32
C ALA A 507 -9.23 25.83 -26.77
N LEU A 508 -7.94 26.15 -26.57
CA LEU A 508 -6.84 25.23 -26.85
C LEU A 508 -6.85 24.00 -25.92
N TYR A 509 -7.11 24.18 -24.62
CA TYR A 509 -7.26 23.01 -23.71
C TYR A 509 -8.47 22.15 -24.11
N GLN A 510 -9.59 22.76 -24.44
CA GLN A 510 -10.76 22.01 -24.93
C GLN A 510 -10.44 21.25 -26.22
N ALA A 511 -9.70 21.88 -27.15
CA ALA A 511 -9.26 21.23 -28.39
C ALA A 511 -8.27 20.08 -28.15
N LEU A 512 -7.40 20.16 -27.14
CA LEU A 512 -6.35 19.17 -26.88
C LEU A 512 -6.78 18.05 -25.94
N ILE A 513 -7.50 18.40 -24.86
CA ILE A 513 -7.81 17.47 -23.74
C ILE A 513 -9.27 17.49 -23.28
N GLY A 514 -10.14 18.27 -23.93
CA GLY A 514 -11.57 18.37 -23.57
C GLY A 514 -11.84 19.02 -22.21
N LYS A 515 -10.88 19.79 -21.65
CA LYS A 515 -10.98 20.50 -20.36
C LYS A 515 -10.80 22.00 -20.53
N ASP A 516 -11.21 22.77 -19.52
CA ASP A 516 -11.08 24.23 -19.54
C ASP A 516 -9.67 24.70 -19.14
N GLN A 517 -8.89 23.83 -18.50
CA GLN A 517 -7.53 24.10 -18.03
C GLN A 517 -6.70 22.82 -17.99
N GLY A 518 -5.37 22.96 -17.95
CA GLY A 518 -4.44 21.83 -17.96
C GLY A 518 -3.02 22.26 -17.59
N PRO A 519 -2.00 21.48 -17.96
CA PRO A 519 -0.59 21.83 -17.78
C PRO A 519 -0.26 23.17 -18.45
N ARG A 520 0.86 23.83 -18.07
CA ARG A 520 1.28 25.08 -18.71
C ARG A 520 1.31 24.93 -20.23
N LEU A 521 0.48 25.72 -20.93
CA LEU A 521 0.13 25.49 -22.33
C LEU A 521 1.36 25.51 -23.26
N GLY A 522 2.29 26.43 -23.06
CA GLY A 522 3.52 26.49 -23.89
C GLY A 522 4.35 25.21 -23.79
N SER A 523 4.64 24.74 -22.57
CA SER A 523 5.33 23.46 -22.34
C SER A 523 4.53 22.29 -22.88
N PHE A 524 3.22 22.31 -22.63
CA PHE A 524 2.31 21.22 -23.00
C PHE A 524 2.26 21.03 -24.52
N MET A 525 2.10 22.10 -25.29
CA MET A 525 2.09 22.01 -26.76
C MET A 525 3.44 21.57 -27.32
N ARG A 526 4.57 22.06 -26.76
CA ARG A 526 5.90 21.61 -27.18
C ARG A 526 6.11 20.12 -26.95
N ILE A 527 5.65 19.59 -25.81
CA ILE A 527 5.74 18.16 -25.49
C ILE A 527 4.85 17.30 -26.41
N ILE A 528 3.65 17.77 -26.73
CA ILE A 528 2.74 17.08 -27.67
C ILE A 528 3.42 16.95 -29.04
N GLY A 529 4.15 17.98 -29.46
CA GLY A 529 4.88 18.01 -30.73
C GLY A 529 4.00 18.34 -31.93
N LYS A 530 4.67 18.78 -33.02
CA LYS A 530 4.04 19.31 -34.23
C LYS A 530 2.99 18.37 -34.81
N ASP A 531 3.35 17.13 -35.11
CA ASP A 531 2.50 16.19 -35.85
C ASP A 531 1.17 15.88 -35.13
N LYS A 532 1.21 15.71 -33.79
CA LYS A 532 -0.01 15.49 -33.00
C LYS A 532 -0.83 16.77 -32.86
N LEU A 533 -0.18 17.93 -32.70
CA LEU A 533 -0.88 19.22 -32.66
C LEU A 533 -1.62 19.49 -33.97
N GLU A 534 -1.00 19.25 -35.15
CA GLU A 534 -1.65 19.38 -36.44
C GLU A 534 -2.93 18.54 -36.55
N LYS A 535 -2.90 17.31 -36.09
CA LYS A 535 -4.06 16.43 -36.10
C LYS A 535 -5.16 16.86 -35.11
N LEU A 536 -4.78 17.21 -33.88
CA LEU A 536 -5.74 17.57 -32.83
C LEU A 536 -6.37 18.93 -33.08
N LEU A 537 -5.60 19.96 -33.41
CA LEU A 537 -6.10 21.30 -33.69
C LEU A 537 -6.76 21.40 -35.08
N GLY A 538 -6.29 20.62 -36.07
CA GLY A 538 -6.90 20.56 -37.40
C GLY A 538 -8.26 19.89 -37.41
N SER A 539 -8.65 19.19 -36.34
CA SER A 539 -9.97 18.58 -36.18
C SER A 539 -10.97 19.41 -35.35
N VAL A 540 -10.68 20.71 -35.15
CA VAL A 540 -11.60 21.64 -34.50
C VAL A 540 -12.66 22.12 -35.42
N GLU A 541 -13.94 22.11 -34.98
CA GLU A 541 -15.10 22.56 -35.71
C GLU A 541 -15.75 23.75 -34.99
N GLY A 542 -15.96 24.86 -35.76
CA GLY A 542 -16.70 26.00 -35.25
C GLY A 542 -18.21 25.74 -35.37
N VAL A 543 -18.92 25.85 -34.25
CA VAL A 543 -20.37 25.59 -34.17
C VAL A 543 -21.11 26.77 -33.57
N SER A 544 -22.45 26.82 -33.77
CA SER A 544 -23.30 27.85 -33.21
C SER A 544 -23.46 27.70 -31.68
N GLU A 545 -23.90 28.78 -31.03
CA GLU A 545 -24.18 28.72 -29.56
C GLU A 545 -25.28 27.70 -29.21
N GLU A 546 -26.26 27.47 -30.12
CA GLU A 546 -27.32 26.49 -29.93
C GLU A 546 -26.75 25.05 -29.95
N GLU A 547 -25.84 24.78 -30.88
CA GLU A 547 -25.14 23.48 -30.95
C GLU A 547 -24.21 23.26 -29.76
N LEU A 548 -23.57 24.34 -29.26
CA LEU A 548 -22.77 24.28 -28.04
C LEU A 548 -23.63 24.01 -26.81
N LYS A 549 -24.79 24.65 -26.68
CA LYS A 549 -25.73 24.38 -25.58
C LYS A 549 -26.27 22.95 -25.65
N LYS A 550 -26.52 22.43 -26.85
CA LYS A 550 -26.91 21.02 -27.03
C LYS A 550 -25.78 20.05 -26.74
N ALA A 551 -24.53 20.41 -27.04
CA ALA A 551 -23.33 19.64 -26.63
C ALA A 551 -23.01 19.81 -25.13
N ALA A 552 -23.33 20.97 -24.53
CA ALA A 552 -23.14 21.23 -23.10
C ALA A 552 -24.19 20.53 -22.22
N SER A 553 -25.36 20.17 -22.76
CA SER A 553 -26.29 19.26 -22.06
C SER A 553 -25.69 17.85 -21.90
N ASN A 554 -24.65 17.51 -22.67
CA ASN A 554 -23.80 16.32 -22.51
C ASN A 554 -22.48 16.62 -21.73
N LYS A 555 -22.47 17.66 -20.90
CA LYS A 555 -21.27 18.06 -20.14
C LYS A 555 -20.84 16.94 -19.19
N LYS A 556 -19.56 16.64 -19.19
CA LYS A 556 -18.93 15.77 -18.18
C LYS A 556 -19.19 16.34 -16.79
N LEU A 557 -20.03 15.66 -16.03
CA LEU A 557 -20.26 15.98 -14.62
C LEU A 557 -19.05 15.58 -13.81
N THR A 558 -18.69 16.40 -12.83
CA THR A 558 -17.67 16.02 -11.84
C THR A 558 -18.17 14.87 -10.97
N PRO A 559 -17.29 14.08 -10.35
CA PRO A 559 -17.70 13.03 -9.42
C PRO A 559 -18.68 13.49 -8.34
N ALA A 560 -18.49 14.68 -7.80
CA ALA A 560 -19.36 15.27 -6.78
C ALA A 560 -20.75 15.69 -7.32
N GLU A 561 -20.84 16.05 -8.60
CA GLU A 561 -22.10 16.33 -9.27
C GLU A 561 -22.85 15.04 -9.61
N ILE A 562 -22.13 14.01 -10.08
CA ILE A 562 -22.69 12.67 -10.33
C ILE A 562 -23.28 12.06 -9.06
N ASP A 563 -22.61 12.23 -7.91
CA ASP A 563 -23.09 11.70 -6.63
C ASP A 563 -24.43 12.30 -6.16
N LYS A 564 -24.83 13.44 -6.72
CA LYS A 564 -26.11 14.11 -6.44
C LYS A 564 -27.24 13.70 -7.38
N LEU A 565 -26.95 12.93 -8.42
CA LEU A 565 -27.95 12.49 -9.38
C LEU A 565 -28.86 11.39 -8.82
N PRO A 566 -30.07 11.20 -9.38
CA PRO A 566 -30.88 10.02 -9.11
C PRO A 566 -30.10 8.73 -9.33
N LEU A 567 -30.43 7.69 -8.58
CA LEU A 567 -29.62 6.48 -8.48
C LEU A 567 -29.34 5.80 -9.83
N ALA A 568 -30.36 5.66 -10.69
CA ALA A 568 -30.19 5.05 -12.01
C ALA A 568 -29.30 5.88 -12.94
N GLU A 569 -29.42 7.22 -12.90
CA GLU A 569 -28.56 8.11 -13.68
C GLU A 569 -27.12 8.14 -13.13
N ARG A 570 -26.98 8.15 -11.82
CA ARG A 570 -25.68 8.04 -11.16
C ARG A 570 -24.98 6.73 -11.54
N PHE A 571 -25.74 5.63 -11.61
CA PHE A 571 -25.22 4.33 -12.02
C PHE A 571 -24.70 4.38 -13.47
N SER A 572 -25.52 4.80 -14.43
CA SER A 572 -25.16 4.91 -15.85
C SER A 572 -23.88 5.75 -16.07
N ARG A 573 -23.65 6.76 -15.22
CA ARG A 573 -22.47 7.64 -15.33
C ARG A 573 -21.25 7.19 -14.49
N ARG A 574 -21.38 6.15 -13.69
CA ARG A 574 -20.32 5.68 -12.82
C ARG A 574 -19.86 4.26 -13.11
N VAL A 575 -20.78 3.40 -13.48
CA VAL A 575 -20.55 1.95 -13.59
C VAL A 575 -20.59 1.53 -15.04
N ILE A 576 -19.61 0.78 -15.47
CA ILE A 576 -19.60 0.13 -16.79
C ILE A 576 -19.93 -1.33 -16.58
N LEU A 577 -21.12 -1.76 -16.97
CA LEU A 577 -21.46 -3.16 -17.08
C LEU A 577 -21.24 -3.63 -18.52
N LYS A 578 -20.34 -4.60 -18.69
CA LYS A 578 -19.93 -5.09 -20.01
C LYS A 578 -20.16 -6.59 -20.13
N VAL A 579 -20.85 -7.02 -21.16
CA VAL A 579 -21.01 -8.44 -21.47
C VAL A 579 -19.68 -9.03 -21.86
N SER A 580 -19.27 -10.09 -21.17
CA SER A 580 -17.93 -10.67 -21.30
C SER A 580 -18.00 -12.19 -21.32
N LYS A 581 -17.30 -12.83 -22.26
CA LYS A 581 -17.28 -14.29 -22.42
C LYS A 581 -16.18 -14.91 -21.57
N ILE A 582 -16.49 -15.96 -20.81
CA ILE A 582 -15.50 -16.74 -20.08
C ILE A 582 -14.79 -17.67 -21.06
N GLU A 583 -13.50 -17.43 -21.32
CA GLU A 583 -12.66 -18.24 -22.21
C GLU A 583 -11.84 -19.29 -21.46
N LYS A 584 -11.55 -19.07 -20.16
CA LYS A 584 -10.80 -19.98 -19.32
C LYS A 584 -11.25 -19.90 -17.89
N VAL A 585 -11.31 -21.05 -17.22
CA VAL A 585 -11.60 -21.19 -15.79
C VAL A 585 -10.47 -22.00 -15.17
N GLU A 586 -9.77 -21.42 -14.20
CA GLU A 586 -8.68 -22.09 -13.48
C GLU A 586 -8.93 -22.03 -11.99
N GLN A 587 -8.59 -23.12 -11.30
CA GLN A 587 -8.59 -23.09 -9.83
C GLN A 587 -7.52 -22.11 -9.36
N HIS A 588 -7.88 -21.22 -8.46
CA HIS A 588 -6.90 -20.26 -7.90
C HIS A 588 -5.85 -21.02 -7.07
N PRO A 589 -4.53 -20.82 -7.31
CA PRO A 589 -3.47 -21.58 -6.62
C PRO A 589 -3.40 -21.34 -5.11
N GLY A 590 -3.96 -20.24 -4.64
CA GLY A 590 -4.01 -19.87 -3.23
C GLY A 590 -5.43 -19.78 -2.66
N GLY A 591 -6.44 -20.42 -3.25
CA GLY A 591 -7.81 -20.33 -2.75
C GLY A 591 -8.72 -21.46 -3.24
N SER A 592 -9.14 -22.35 -2.33
CA SER A 592 -10.04 -23.47 -2.65
C SER A 592 -11.42 -23.04 -3.13
N PHE A 593 -11.86 -21.83 -2.76
CA PHE A 593 -13.17 -21.26 -3.12
C PHE A 593 -13.10 -20.23 -4.26
N LEU A 594 -11.91 -20.02 -4.87
CA LEU A 594 -11.71 -19.01 -5.88
C LEU A 594 -11.40 -19.62 -7.25
N TYR A 595 -12.07 -19.10 -8.27
CA TYR A 595 -11.65 -19.27 -9.67
C TYR A 595 -10.92 -18.05 -10.18
N ILE A 596 -9.94 -18.26 -11.04
CA ILE A 596 -9.36 -17.27 -11.95
C ILE A 596 -10.08 -17.45 -13.27
N LEU A 597 -10.76 -16.40 -13.72
CA LEU A 597 -11.49 -16.38 -14.99
C LEU A 597 -10.74 -15.47 -15.96
N THR A 598 -10.45 -16.01 -17.15
CA THR A 598 -9.97 -15.21 -18.28
C THR A 598 -11.15 -14.89 -19.18
N LEU A 599 -11.38 -13.60 -19.41
CA LEU A 599 -12.56 -13.09 -20.08
C LEU A 599 -12.19 -12.40 -21.40
N ASN A 600 -12.93 -12.72 -22.44
CA ASN A 600 -13.02 -11.89 -23.62
C ASN A 600 -14.08 -10.80 -23.39
N THR A 601 -13.65 -9.57 -23.35
CA THR A 601 -14.49 -8.40 -23.13
C THR A 601 -14.75 -7.60 -24.42
N GLY A 602 -14.34 -8.11 -25.57
CA GLY A 602 -14.34 -7.39 -26.85
C GLY A 602 -13.18 -6.40 -26.99
N ASP A 603 -12.26 -6.36 -26.04
CA ASP A 603 -11.03 -5.56 -26.10
C ASP A 603 -9.90 -6.37 -26.76
N ALA A 604 -8.79 -5.72 -27.13
CA ALA A 604 -7.66 -6.38 -27.80
C ALA A 604 -6.97 -7.43 -26.93
N GLU A 605 -6.96 -7.23 -25.60
CA GLU A 605 -6.33 -8.13 -24.63
C GLU A 605 -7.39 -8.77 -23.73
N PRO A 606 -7.26 -10.07 -23.43
CA PRO A 606 -8.16 -10.73 -22.52
C PRO A 606 -8.02 -10.16 -21.09
N ARG A 607 -9.13 -10.17 -20.35
CA ARG A 607 -9.19 -9.62 -18.99
C ARG A 607 -9.26 -10.73 -17.96
N GLN A 608 -8.45 -10.63 -16.92
CA GLN A 608 -8.45 -11.57 -15.80
C GLN A 608 -9.28 -11.02 -14.63
N ILE A 609 -10.14 -11.86 -14.07
CA ILE A 609 -10.83 -11.60 -12.80
C ILE A 609 -10.71 -12.81 -11.86
N VAL A 610 -10.95 -12.58 -10.58
CA VAL A 610 -11.01 -13.62 -9.55
C VAL A 610 -12.39 -13.58 -8.89
N SER A 611 -13.02 -14.75 -8.74
CA SER A 611 -14.37 -14.86 -8.14
C SER A 611 -14.49 -16.04 -7.19
N SER A 612 -15.30 -15.89 -6.13
CA SER A 612 -15.53 -16.89 -5.06
C SER A 612 -16.73 -17.78 -5.33
N ILE A 613 -16.83 -18.37 -6.51
CA ILE A 613 -18.00 -19.17 -6.95
C ILE A 613 -17.73 -20.67 -7.08
N VAL A 614 -16.59 -21.16 -6.61
CA VAL A 614 -16.21 -22.60 -6.72
C VAL A 614 -17.23 -23.54 -6.10
N GLN A 615 -17.85 -23.17 -4.99
CA GLN A 615 -18.85 -24.01 -4.30
C GLN A 615 -20.18 -24.09 -5.03
N PHE A 616 -20.46 -23.18 -5.97
CA PHE A 616 -21.74 -23.08 -6.67
C PHE A 616 -21.69 -23.57 -8.11
N TYR A 617 -20.50 -23.47 -8.76
CA TYR A 617 -20.34 -23.78 -10.17
C TYR A 617 -19.08 -24.61 -10.43
N LYS A 618 -19.22 -25.63 -11.29
CA LYS A 618 -18.09 -26.34 -11.86
C LYS A 618 -17.52 -25.55 -13.06
N PRO A 619 -16.24 -25.72 -13.41
CA PRO A 619 -15.63 -25.03 -14.56
C PRO A 619 -16.42 -25.19 -15.87
N GLU A 620 -16.99 -26.36 -16.10
CA GLU A 620 -17.73 -26.71 -17.33
C GLU A 620 -19.05 -25.93 -17.45
N GLU A 621 -19.64 -25.50 -16.32
CA GLU A 621 -20.89 -24.74 -16.26
C GLU A 621 -20.67 -23.24 -16.55
N LEU A 622 -19.43 -22.78 -16.43
CA LEU A 622 -19.01 -21.38 -16.64
C LEU A 622 -18.35 -21.17 -18.00
N LEU A 623 -17.58 -22.17 -18.46
CA LEU A 623 -16.78 -22.05 -19.66
C LEU A 623 -17.64 -21.77 -20.89
N ASN A 624 -17.23 -20.81 -21.71
CA ASN A 624 -17.88 -20.32 -22.92
C ASN A 624 -19.24 -19.59 -22.68
N ARG A 625 -19.66 -19.32 -21.46
CA ARG A 625 -20.83 -18.51 -21.13
C ARG A 625 -20.51 -17.02 -21.15
N ASN A 626 -21.46 -16.21 -21.52
CA ASN A 626 -21.39 -14.76 -21.40
C ASN A 626 -21.91 -14.32 -20.02
N ILE A 627 -21.17 -13.49 -19.31
CA ILE A 627 -21.49 -12.95 -17.98
C ILE A 627 -21.61 -11.44 -18.01
N VAL A 628 -22.27 -10.88 -17.00
CA VAL A 628 -22.25 -9.44 -16.74
C VAL A 628 -21.04 -9.10 -15.88
N LEU A 629 -20.15 -8.29 -16.41
CA LEU A 629 -18.91 -7.86 -15.75
C LEU A 629 -19.01 -6.41 -15.33
N VAL A 630 -18.73 -6.09 -14.06
CA VAL A 630 -18.42 -4.73 -13.61
C VAL A 630 -17.02 -4.39 -14.12
N TYR A 631 -16.97 -3.76 -15.29
CA TYR A 631 -15.74 -3.59 -16.09
C TYR A 631 -14.77 -2.59 -15.49
N ASN A 632 -15.27 -1.47 -14.95
CA ASN A 632 -14.46 -0.41 -14.35
C ASN A 632 -14.40 -0.46 -12.81
N LEU A 633 -14.58 -1.65 -12.22
CA LEU A 633 -14.33 -1.80 -10.79
C LEU A 633 -12.83 -1.62 -10.50
N LYS A 634 -12.51 -0.94 -9.42
CA LYS A 634 -11.12 -0.73 -9.03
C LYS A 634 -10.42 -2.09 -8.86
N PRO A 635 -9.31 -2.35 -9.58
CA PRO A 635 -8.60 -3.62 -9.48
C PRO A 635 -8.19 -3.95 -8.06
N ALA A 636 -8.33 -5.22 -7.69
CA ALA A 636 -7.96 -5.73 -6.38
C ALA A 636 -7.07 -6.98 -6.51
N ASN A 637 -6.23 -7.23 -5.52
CA ASN A 637 -5.44 -8.44 -5.44
C ASN A 637 -6.13 -9.46 -4.55
N PHE A 638 -6.52 -10.55 -5.13
CA PHE A 638 -7.02 -11.72 -4.41
C PHE A 638 -5.88 -12.73 -4.29
N ARG A 639 -5.29 -12.82 -3.10
CA ARG A 639 -4.26 -13.82 -2.79
C ARG A 639 -3.10 -13.86 -3.80
N GLY A 640 -2.61 -12.67 -4.23
CA GLY A 640 -1.51 -12.52 -5.19
C GLY A 640 -1.91 -12.57 -6.65
N VAL A 641 -3.17 -12.89 -6.97
CA VAL A 641 -3.72 -12.80 -8.32
C VAL A 641 -4.55 -11.54 -8.45
N ARG A 642 -4.25 -10.75 -9.46
CA ARG A 642 -4.94 -9.48 -9.72
C ARG A 642 -6.29 -9.73 -10.40
N SER A 643 -7.37 -9.20 -9.82
CA SER A 643 -8.69 -9.14 -10.42
C SER A 643 -8.92 -7.74 -11.01
N ASN A 644 -9.27 -7.67 -12.29
CA ASN A 644 -9.51 -6.43 -13.00
C ASN A 644 -11.01 -6.21 -13.29
N GLY A 645 -11.87 -6.58 -12.36
CA GLY A 645 -13.31 -6.47 -12.45
C GLY A 645 -14.00 -7.45 -11.52
N MET A 646 -15.33 -7.52 -11.59
CA MET A 646 -16.16 -8.40 -10.79
C MET A 646 -17.33 -8.91 -11.62
N LEU A 647 -17.58 -10.20 -11.64
CA LEU A 647 -18.83 -10.72 -12.18
C LEU A 647 -19.98 -10.44 -11.22
N LEU A 648 -21.19 -10.29 -11.73
CA LEU A 648 -22.37 -10.11 -10.92
C LEU A 648 -23.05 -11.46 -10.64
N ALA A 649 -23.52 -11.61 -9.41
CA ALA A 649 -24.32 -12.74 -8.98
C ALA A 649 -25.55 -12.28 -8.18
N ALA A 650 -26.65 -13.01 -8.28
CA ALA A 650 -27.86 -12.82 -7.49
C ALA A 650 -27.86 -13.80 -6.30
N SER A 651 -28.37 -13.35 -5.15
CA SER A 651 -28.57 -14.16 -3.95
C SER A 651 -29.88 -13.83 -3.26
N GLU A 652 -30.35 -14.73 -2.37
CA GLU A 652 -31.59 -14.54 -1.63
C GLU A 652 -31.42 -13.62 -0.42
N GLY A 653 -30.30 -13.70 0.27
CA GLY A 653 -30.05 -13.06 1.59
C GLY A 653 -29.19 -11.79 1.60
N GLY A 654 -28.74 -11.26 0.46
CA GLY A 654 -27.89 -10.07 0.38
C GLY A 654 -26.39 -10.35 0.36
N ALA A 655 -25.57 -9.30 0.50
CA ALA A 655 -24.12 -9.37 0.36
C ALA A 655 -23.40 -10.27 1.38
N ASP A 656 -24.04 -10.57 2.50
CA ASP A 656 -23.54 -11.47 3.55
C ASP A 656 -24.07 -12.90 3.41
N ASP A 657 -24.86 -13.20 2.36
CA ASP A 657 -25.36 -14.54 2.06
C ASP A 657 -24.30 -15.33 1.29
N HIS A 658 -23.67 -16.28 1.96
CA HIS A 658 -22.69 -17.18 1.35
C HIS A 658 -23.28 -18.54 0.97
N ASP A 659 -24.57 -18.77 1.19
CA ASP A 659 -25.25 -20.04 0.94
C ASP A 659 -25.96 -20.08 -0.40
N THR A 660 -26.21 -18.92 -1.03
CA THR A 660 -26.91 -18.81 -2.30
C THR A 660 -26.14 -17.97 -3.32
N CYS A 661 -26.07 -18.44 -4.56
CA CYS A 661 -25.41 -17.73 -5.66
C CYS A 661 -25.97 -18.16 -7.01
N GLU A 662 -26.38 -17.19 -7.81
CA GLU A 662 -26.69 -17.36 -9.22
C GLU A 662 -25.91 -16.35 -10.05
N VAL A 663 -24.89 -16.80 -10.78
CA VAL A 663 -24.15 -15.92 -11.73
C VAL A 663 -25.10 -15.35 -12.76
N ILE A 664 -25.01 -14.05 -12.97
CA ILE A 664 -25.83 -13.37 -13.97
C ILE A 664 -25.26 -13.60 -15.36
N PHE A 665 -25.86 -14.53 -16.08
CA PHE A 665 -25.48 -14.82 -17.46
C PHE A 665 -26.18 -13.86 -18.45
N ALA A 666 -25.47 -13.58 -19.54
CA ALA A 666 -25.88 -12.64 -20.59
C ALA A 666 -25.71 -13.26 -21.97
N ASP A 667 -26.04 -14.57 -22.13
CA ASP A 667 -25.79 -15.32 -23.38
C ASP A 667 -26.57 -14.78 -24.59
N ASP A 668 -27.68 -14.07 -24.37
CA ASP A 668 -28.48 -13.43 -25.40
C ASP A 668 -27.89 -12.12 -25.94
N PHE A 669 -26.74 -11.68 -25.41
CA PHE A 669 -26.06 -10.46 -25.78
C PHE A 669 -24.68 -10.73 -26.40
N GLU A 670 -24.28 -9.90 -27.36
CA GLU A 670 -22.95 -9.97 -27.96
C GLU A 670 -21.87 -9.53 -26.96
N VAL A 671 -20.69 -10.19 -27.04
CA VAL A 671 -19.51 -9.82 -26.24
C VAL A 671 -19.12 -8.35 -26.52
N GLY A 672 -18.84 -7.61 -25.47
CA GLY A 672 -18.50 -6.20 -25.55
C GLY A 672 -19.70 -5.26 -25.42
N THR A 673 -20.95 -5.79 -25.45
CA THR A 673 -22.15 -4.97 -25.21
C THR A 673 -22.10 -4.30 -23.85
N ILE A 674 -22.39 -3.00 -23.79
CA ILE A 674 -22.55 -2.26 -22.55
C ILE A 674 -24.03 -2.25 -22.18
N LEU A 675 -24.31 -2.58 -20.91
CA LEU A 675 -25.66 -2.67 -20.37
C LEU A 675 -25.97 -1.40 -19.58
N GLU A 676 -27.14 -0.82 -19.83
CA GLU A 676 -27.62 0.39 -19.17
C GLU A 676 -28.98 0.19 -18.51
N PRO A 677 -29.34 1.00 -17.51
CA PRO A 677 -30.70 1.05 -16.99
C PRO A 677 -31.69 1.52 -18.10
N GLU A 678 -32.88 0.99 -18.08
CA GLU A 678 -33.95 1.36 -19.04
C GLU A 678 -34.18 2.87 -19.08
N GLY A 679 -34.14 3.44 -20.31
CA GLY A 679 -34.28 4.88 -20.56
C GLY A 679 -32.96 5.67 -20.49
N PHE A 680 -31.83 4.99 -20.32
CA PHE A 680 -30.51 5.59 -20.40
C PHE A 680 -29.75 5.02 -21.61
N ASP A 681 -29.01 5.89 -22.27
CA ASP A 681 -28.08 5.50 -23.33
C ASP A 681 -26.66 5.38 -22.78
N VAL A 682 -25.83 4.54 -23.40
CA VAL A 682 -24.40 4.43 -23.07
C VAL A 682 -23.76 5.82 -23.13
N PRO A 683 -23.14 6.31 -22.05
CA PRO A 683 -22.50 7.61 -22.02
C PRO A 683 -21.45 7.75 -23.13
N ALA A 684 -21.41 8.91 -23.78
CA ALA A 684 -20.43 9.16 -24.86
C ALA A 684 -18.96 9.05 -24.40
N ASP A 685 -18.72 9.23 -23.11
CA ASP A 685 -17.40 9.19 -22.46
C ASP A 685 -17.18 7.92 -21.64
N VAL A 686 -17.94 6.85 -21.88
CA VAL A 686 -17.87 5.58 -21.14
C VAL A 686 -16.43 5.01 -21.09
N ALA A 687 -15.67 5.14 -22.17
CA ALA A 687 -14.28 4.66 -22.24
C ALA A 687 -13.31 5.46 -21.32
N GLU A 688 -13.73 6.62 -20.86
CA GLU A 688 -12.94 7.52 -20.03
C GLU A 688 -13.41 7.54 -18.56
N MET A 689 -14.40 6.70 -18.21
CA MET A 689 -14.92 6.62 -16.85
C MET A 689 -13.85 6.12 -15.90
N CYS A 690 -13.74 6.79 -14.76
CA CYS A 690 -12.84 6.39 -13.68
C CYS A 690 -13.25 5.05 -13.06
N PHE A 691 -12.31 4.39 -12.37
CA PHE A 691 -12.61 3.21 -11.59
C PHE A 691 -13.59 3.50 -10.45
N VAL A 692 -14.53 2.57 -10.27
CA VAL A 692 -15.49 2.57 -9.16
C VAL A 692 -14.90 1.76 -8.00
N LYS A 693 -14.94 2.31 -6.79
CA LYS A 693 -14.56 1.57 -5.57
C LYS A 693 -15.64 0.55 -5.22
N PRO A 694 -15.27 -0.65 -4.70
CA PRO A 694 -16.24 -1.67 -4.30
C PRO A 694 -17.32 -1.14 -3.36
N GLU A 695 -16.96 -0.30 -2.37
CA GLU A 695 -17.90 0.29 -1.43
C GLU A 695 -18.92 1.21 -2.13
N LYS A 696 -18.46 1.94 -3.14
CA LYS A 696 -19.33 2.82 -3.94
C LYS A 696 -20.22 2.05 -4.90
N PHE A 697 -19.75 0.91 -5.40
CA PHE A 697 -20.60 0.00 -6.18
C PHE A 697 -21.69 -0.63 -5.31
N ALA A 698 -21.36 -1.09 -4.12
CA ALA A 698 -22.33 -1.64 -3.17
C ALA A 698 -23.46 -0.66 -2.80
N GLU A 699 -23.16 0.66 -2.73
CA GLU A 699 -24.15 1.71 -2.51
C GLU A 699 -25.18 1.84 -3.67
N MET A 700 -24.93 1.23 -4.84
CA MET A 700 -25.82 1.31 -6.01
C MET A 700 -27.04 0.39 -5.91
N SER A 701 -27.06 -0.54 -4.96
CA SER A 701 -28.23 -1.37 -4.59
C SER A 701 -28.92 -2.04 -5.78
N LEU A 702 -28.14 -2.74 -6.62
CA LEU A 702 -28.69 -3.60 -7.67
C LEU A 702 -29.51 -4.73 -7.04
N CYS A 703 -30.62 -5.09 -7.67
CA CYS A 703 -31.48 -6.18 -7.22
C CYS A 703 -32.08 -6.95 -8.39
N THR A 704 -32.66 -8.09 -8.09
CA THR A 704 -33.56 -8.80 -9.00
C THR A 704 -35.00 -8.56 -8.57
N LYS A 705 -35.89 -8.31 -9.52
CA LYS A 705 -37.32 -8.18 -9.28
C LYS A 705 -38.09 -8.85 -10.41
N ASP A 706 -38.99 -9.76 -10.02
CA ASP A 706 -39.75 -10.59 -10.97
C ASP A 706 -38.87 -11.27 -12.04
N GLY A 707 -37.62 -11.60 -11.66
CA GLY A 707 -36.64 -12.21 -12.52
C GLY A 707 -35.83 -11.27 -13.41
N PHE A 708 -36.07 -9.95 -13.37
CA PHE A 708 -35.26 -8.95 -14.07
C PHE A 708 -34.21 -8.35 -13.15
N VAL A 709 -33.04 -8.07 -13.69
CA VAL A 709 -32.02 -7.27 -12.99
C VAL A 709 -32.40 -5.79 -13.09
N GLU A 710 -32.52 -5.12 -11.96
CA GLU A 710 -33.01 -3.75 -11.85
C GLU A 710 -32.11 -2.87 -10.96
N ILE A 711 -32.15 -1.57 -11.27
CA ILE A 711 -31.68 -0.51 -10.39
C ILE A 711 -32.71 0.63 -10.37
N ASP A 712 -33.13 1.03 -9.17
CA ASP A 712 -34.12 2.11 -8.99
C ASP A 712 -35.41 1.89 -9.82
N GLY A 713 -35.84 0.62 -9.93
CA GLY A 713 -37.00 0.22 -10.73
C GLY A 713 -36.81 0.30 -12.24
N LYS A 714 -35.58 0.46 -12.72
CA LYS A 714 -35.18 0.44 -14.13
C LYS A 714 -34.49 -0.87 -14.46
N LYS A 715 -35.00 -1.61 -15.46
CA LYS A 715 -34.41 -2.86 -15.92
C LYS A 715 -33.06 -2.63 -16.58
N LEU A 716 -32.09 -3.50 -16.34
CA LEU A 716 -30.81 -3.47 -17.00
C LEU A 716 -30.84 -4.21 -18.33
N GLY A 717 -30.31 -3.61 -19.39
CA GLY A 717 -30.30 -4.22 -20.71
C GLY A 717 -29.63 -3.39 -21.79
N ALA A 718 -29.79 -3.84 -23.02
CA ALA A 718 -29.34 -3.12 -24.22
C ALA A 718 -30.24 -3.48 -25.41
N ALA A 719 -30.45 -2.53 -26.31
CA ALA A 719 -31.21 -2.71 -27.58
C ALA A 719 -32.60 -3.36 -27.38
N GLY A 720 -33.30 -3.01 -26.29
CA GLY A 720 -34.64 -3.52 -25.97
C GLY A 720 -34.71 -4.91 -25.41
N LYS A 721 -33.56 -5.54 -25.12
CA LYS A 721 -33.44 -6.82 -24.35
C LYS A 721 -33.00 -6.51 -22.93
N TYR A 722 -33.47 -7.31 -21.97
CA TYR A 722 -33.15 -7.11 -20.56
C TYR A 722 -32.49 -8.35 -19.97
N ILE A 723 -31.62 -8.14 -18.98
CA ILE A 723 -30.96 -9.21 -18.23
C ILE A 723 -31.98 -9.85 -17.28
N THR A 724 -31.96 -11.19 -17.23
CA THR A 724 -32.86 -11.98 -16.39
C THR A 724 -32.10 -13.02 -15.57
N VAL A 725 -32.70 -13.45 -14.47
CA VAL A 725 -32.26 -14.56 -13.63
C VAL A 725 -33.37 -15.61 -13.50
N GLU A 726 -32.99 -16.85 -13.26
CA GLU A 726 -33.95 -17.97 -13.19
C GLU A 726 -34.34 -18.34 -11.75
N LYS A 727 -33.35 -18.35 -10.83
CA LYS A 727 -33.50 -18.85 -9.46
C LYS A 727 -33.93 -17.75 -8.50
N TYR A 728 -33.11 -16.73 -8.33
CA TYR A 728 -33.32 -15.67 -7.32
C TYR A 728 -34.02 -14.46 -7.93
N LYS A 729 -35.32 -14.65 -8.25
CA LYS A 729 -36.12 -13.65 -8.97
C LYS A 729 -36.43 -12.37 -8.19
N ASN A 730 -36.30 -12.40 -6.87
CA ASN A 730 -36.49 -11.26 -5.97
C ASN A 730 -35.38 -11.29 -4.91
N GLY A 731 -34.17 -10.93 -5.27
CA GLY A 731 -32.97 -11.01 -4.44
C GLY A 731 -32.08 -9.80 -4.60
N SER A 732 -30.96 -9.82 -3.92
CA SER A 732 -29.90 -8.82 -4.05
C SER A 732 -28.85 -9.27 -5.05
N ILE A 733 -28.14 -8.27 -5.62
CA ILE A 733 -27.04 -8.50 -6.57
C ILE A 733 -25.75 -7.94 -5.96
N HIS A 734 -24.70 -8.73 -6.02
CA HIS A 734 -23.37 -8.41 -5.53
C HIS A 734 -22.28 -9.01 -6.41
#